data_122b0990011062ba70a6f0fe78de6d27
#
_entry.id   122b0990011062ba70a6f0fe78de6d27
#
_cell.length_a   1.000
_cell.length_b   1.000
_cell.length_c   1.000
_cell.angle_alpha   90.00
_cell.angle_beta   90.00
_cell.angle_gamma   90.00
#
_symmetry.space_group_name_H-M   'P 1'
#
loop_
_entity.id
_entity.type
_entity.pdbx_description
1 polymer ?
#
loop_
_entity_poly.entity_id
_entity_poly.type
_entity_poly.pdbx_seq_one_letter_code
_entity_poly.pdbx_strand_id
1 'polypeptide(L)'
;MDENLDLYNKENSSNSEEKLVKVTGMYKDWFLDYASYVILERAIPDIFDGLKPVQRRILHSMKELDDGRFNKVANIVGHTMQFHPHGDASISDAIVQIGQKDLLIETQGNWGNILTGDRAAASRYIEARLSKFALEVIFSPKITEWQLSYDGRKKEPIHLPVKFPLLLEQGAEGIAVGLSTKILPHNFKELIKASVSYLKGKKFRIFPDFQTGGIMDVQNYNDGERGGKIKIRARISLKDKNTLIITEIPFGTTTTSLIESILKANDKGKIKIKKIEDNTSSEVEILIYLPSGISPDKTIDALYAFTSCETSVSPQGCVIVNNKPSFIGISDILKSSTDNTVELLKKELNVKLKDLENQWRFLTLERIFIEKKIYRDIEKENTWEGVINAIRNGLIPFESQIKYEINDDDILKLTEIRIKKISRFDLNKAMEKINQIEESISTVKNNLKNLIDYSISYFEGLLRDYGKDKDRRTEIRVFDNVDATKVVTRNLKLYINREEGFIGTSLRKDEYVCDCSDIDDIIVFTSSGKMKVVRVDSKIFIEKGIEYVSVFKKKDSRTIYNVIYKDGKSKISYIKRFAVTGITRDKVYDISQGSLGSLVLHFTANSNGEAEKVRYYIKKSKSTENLRKRDYDEDFSRHQIKSRSARGNILSKHNLLKVEFKEKGLSTLKPRNIWFDPIVLKLNLDSRGNPLGAFRAEDLLLIISEDGTLKTIPPEVSTQFKGLPIVIERWIKEKPITMVYYDENKKEYFIKRFLIESQNKELPYLKEEGKLVFITSEWRPVINIHFKKNRGEEGAQEKKINVEEFIDIKGFKASGNRLLTEKKYFKKKINKISLFDSLPYEEVKKNPEINELEVNEPETVLKSDKTQIKLKF
;
A
#
# COMPACT_ATOMS: atom_id res chain seq x y z
N MET A 1 35.14 -4.95 66.26
CA MET A 1 34.92 -5.99 65.27
C MET A 1 35.56 -5.69 63.89
N ASP A 2 36.12 -4.52 63.71
CA ASP A 2 36.75 -4.08 62.45
C ASP A 2 38.28 -4.27 62.36
N GLU A 3 38.97 -4.55 63.45
CA GLU A 3 40.43 -4.74 63.43
C GLU A 3 40.90 -6.16 63.03
N ASN A 4 39.98 -7.13 63.03
CA ASN A 4 40.31 -8.51 62.60
C ASN A 4 40.11 -8.77 61.10
N LEU A 5 39.47 -7.87 60.36
CA LEU A 5 39.33 -7.99 58.91
C LEU A 5 40.56 -7.51 58.14
N ASP A 6 41.32 -6.56 58.75
CA ASP A 6 42.55 -6.01 58.13
C ASP A 6 43.77 -6.93 58.25
N LEU A 7 43.78 -7.79 59.26
CA LEU A 7 44.86 -8.82 59.42
C LEU A 7 44.65 -10.02 58.47
N TYR A 8 43.44 -10.41 58.13
CA TYR A 8 43.16 -11.46 57.19
C TYR A 8 43.51 -11.07 55.75
N ASN A 9 43.49 -9.78 55.43
CA ASN A 9 43.86 -9.25 54.13
C ASN A 9 45.36 -9.01 53.95
N LYS A 10 46.20 -9.07 55.05
CA LYS A 10 47.65 -8.88 54.93
C LYS A 10 48.48 -10.20 54.84
N GLU A 11 47.92 -11.34 55.23
CA GLU A 11 48.64 -12.62 55.12
C GLU A 11 48.46 -13.40 53.82
N ASN A 12 47.53 -12.99 52.93
CA ASN A 12 47.32 -13.62 51.63
C ASN A 12 47.96 -12.85 50.45
N SER A 13 48.96 -12.01 50.66
CA SER A 13 49.64 -11.24 49.63
C SER A 13 50.94 -11.89 49.10
N SER A 14 51.05 -13.20 49.12
CA SER A 14 52.12 -13.91 48.47
C SER A 14 51.63 -15.23 47.82
N ASN A 15 51.05 -15.10 46.66
CA ASN A 15 51.09 -15.95 45.48
C ASN A 15 49.79 -15.91 44.70
N SER A 16 49.92 -15.60 43.43
CA SER A 16 48.88 -15.45 42.42
C SER A 16 48.08 -14.11 42.50
N GLU A 17 48.40 -13.21 41.62
CA GLU A 17 47.55 -12.07 41.26
C GLU A 17 46.23 -12.57 40.68
N GLU A 18 45.35 -13.11 41.47
CA GLU A 18 43.94 -13.16 41.12
C GLU A 18 43.39 -11.72 41.27
N LYS A 19 43.37 -11.00 40.19
CA LYS A 19 42.60 -9.74 40.08
C LYS A 19 41.15 -10.05 40.40
N LEU A 20 40.72 -9.74 41.63
CA LEU A 20 39.30 -9.72 42.02
C LEU A 20 38.60 -8.64 41.24
N VAL A 21 38.16 -8.96 40.01
CA VAL A 21 37.32 -8.08 39.21
C VAL A 21 35.86 -8.18 39.77
N LYS A 22 35.35 -7.09 40.30
CA LYS A 22 33.94 -7.05 40.75
C LYS A 22 33.04 -7.49 39.59
N VAL A 23 32.11 -8.42 39.81
CA VAL A 23 31.17 -8.94 38.81
C VAL A 23 30.43 -7.82 38.09
N THR A 24 30.14 -6.72 38.75
CA THR A 24 29.56 -5.50 38.13
C THR A 24 30.50 -4.82 37.13
N GLY A 25 31.81 -4.81 37.33
CA GLY A 25 32.77 -4.27 36.35
C GLY A 25 32.91 -5.19 35.15
N MET A 26 33.09 -6.49 35.42
CA MET A 26 33.11 -7.51 34.36
C MET A 26 31.87 -7.46 33.47
N TYR A 27 30.67 -7.39 34.07
CA TYR A 27 29.41 -7.32 33.32
C TYR A 27 29.31 -6.07 32.50
N LYS A 28 29.74 -4.91 33.04
CA LYS A 28 29.72 -3.65 32.31
C LYS A 28 30.70 -3.65 31.12
N ASP A 29 31.91 -4.06 31.32
CA ASP A 29 32.98 -3.99 30.31
C ASP A 29 32.73 -5.05 29.22
N TRP A 30 32.47 -6.30 29.58
CA TRP A 30 32.20 -7.36 28.61
C TRP A 30 30.88 -7.13 27.84
N PHE A 31 29.85 -6.60 28.50
CA PHE A 31 28.61 -6.28 27.82
C PHE A 31 28.79 -5.13 26.83
N LEU A 32 29.56 -4.10 27.19
CA LEU A 32 29.87 -3.01 26.27
C LEU A 32 30.69 -3.47 25.09
N ASP A 33 31.71 -4.30 25.32
CA ASP A 33 32.55 -4.89 24.26
C ASP A 33 31.70 -5.75 23.30
N TYR A 34 30.88 -6.63 23.88
CA TYR A 34 29.97 -7.45 23.09
C TYR A 34 28.94 -6.62 22.33
N ALA A 35 28.34 -5.62 22.96
CA ALA A 35 27.36 -4.73 22.33
C ALA A 35 28.01 -3.94 21.17
N SER A 36 29.21 -3.40 21.41
CA SER A 36 30.00 -2.69 20.40
C SER A 36 30.32 -3.60 19.21
N TYR A 37 30.80 -4.81 19.50
CA TYR A 37 31.09 -5.81 18.48
C TYR A 37 29.84 -6.15 17.62
N VAL A 38 28.68 -6.41 18.25
CA VAL A 38 27.45 -6.73 17.52
C VAL A 38 26.96 -5.55 16.68
N ILE A 39 27.16 -4.33 17.16
CA ILE A 39 26.77 -3.12 16.42
C ILE A 39 27.69 -2.90 15.21
N LEU A 40 29.01 -2.87 15.43
CA LEU A 40 29.98 -2.45 14.42
C LEU A 40 30.35 -3.59 13.46
N GLU A 41 30.50 -4.82 13.99
CA GLU A 41 31.08 -5.93 13.24
C GLU A 41 30.04 -6.98 12.75
N ARG A 42 28.73 -6.76 13.00
CA ARG A 42 27.74 -7.78 12.61
C ARG A 42 26.45 -7.20 12.01
N ALA A 43 25.73 -6.34 12.77
CA ALA A 43 24.31 -6.10 12.49
C ALA A 43 24.04 -4.88 11.63
N ILE A 44 24.82 -3.80 11.80
CA ILE A 44 24.58 -2.50 11.19
C ILE A 44 25.51 -2.32 9.98
N PRO A 45 24.98 -1.92 8.80
CA PRO A 45 25.82 -1.66 7.63
C PRO A 45 26.60 -0.36 7.78
N ASP A 46 27.79 -0.30 7.17
CA ASP A 46 28.57 0.93 7.08
C ASP A 46 28.00 1.84 5.98
N ILE A 47 28.05 3.15 6.21
CA ILE A 47 27.53 4.12 5.24
C ILE A 47 28.40 4.23 3.99
N PHE A 48 29.71 3.96 4.12
CA PHE A 48 30.69 4.14 3.07
C PHE A 48 30.50 3.15 1.91
N ASP A 49 30.33 1.87 2.21
CA ASP A 49 30.12 0.83 1.19
C ASP A 49 28.71 0.19 1.21
N GLY A 50 27.91 0.51 2.23
CA GLY A 50 26.55 -0.02 2.38
C GLY A 50 26.49 -1.50 2.79
N LEU A 51 27.61 -2.08 3.22
CA LEU A 51 27.75 -3.51 3.50
C LEU A 51 27.92 -3.79 4.98
N LYS A 52 27.43 -4.96 5.39
CA LYS A 52 27.84 -5.57 6.66
C LYS A 52 29.20 -6.25 6.49
N PRO A 53 29.99 -6.42 7.57
CA PRO A 53 31.31 -7.06 7.47
C PRO A 53 31.31 -8.44 6.79
N VAL A 54 30.31 -9.28 7.08
CA VAL A 54 30.20 -10.59 6.42
C VAL A 54 30.00 -10.46 4.91
N GLN A 55 29.19 -9.51 4.45
CA GLN A 55 28.94 -9.30 3.02
C GLN A 55 30.20 -8.78 2.31
N ARG A 56 30.91 -7.84 2.95
CA ARG A 56 32.20 -7.32 2.45
C ARG A 56 33.23 -8.44 2.30
N ARG A 57 33.38 -9.31 3.29
CA ARG A 57 34.27 -10.43 3.29
C ARG A 57 33.94 -11.51 2.24
N ILE A 58 32.61 -11.73 2.01
CA ILE A 58 32.15 -12.63 0.94
C ILE A 58 32.54 -12.07 -0.43
N LEU A 59 32.25 -10.81 -0.70
CA LEU A 59 32.58 -10.19 -2.00
C LEU A 59 34.09 -10.13 -2.22
N HIS A 60 34.86 -9.84 -1.18
CA HIS A 60 36.33 -9.88 -1.23
C HIS A 60 36.85 -11.32 -1.57
N SER A 61 36.33 -12.33 -0.88
CA SER A 61 36.68 -13.73 -1.15
C SER A 61 36.34 -14.15 -2.57
N MET A 62 35.16 -13.75 -3.06
CA MET A 62 34.75 -14.02 -4.43
C MET A 62 35.66 -13.31 -5.43
N LYS A 63 36.21 -12.12 -5.11
CA LYS A 63 37.15 -11.41 -5.97
C LYS A 63 38.52 -12.08 -6.01
N GLU A 64 39.02 -12.62 -4.90
CA GLU A 64 40.25 -13.40 -4.88
C GLU A 64 40.14 -14.72 -5.68
N LEU A 65 38.96 -15.33 -5.70
CA LEU A 65 38.66 -16.57 -6.44
C LEU A 65 38.23 -16.31 -7.91
N ASP A 66 38.09 -15.04 -8.34
CA ASP A 66 37.52 -14.68 -9.63
C ASP A 66 38.43 -15.05 -10.81
N ASP A 67 38.08 -16.10 -11.50
CA ASP A 67 38.67 -16.53 -12.79
C ASP A 67 37.66 -16.43 -13.96
N GLY A 68 36.51 -15.77 -13.73
CA GLY A 68 35.41 -15.62 -14.69
C GLY A 68 34.43 -16.80 -14.76
N ARG A 69 34.72 -17.93 -14.06
CA ARG A 69 33.84 -19.10 -14.00
C ARG A 69 32.98 -19.09 -12.74
N PHE A 70 31.92 -19.93 -12.76
CA PHE A 70 31.16 -20.21 -11.57
C PHE A 70 31.93 -21.03 -10.55
N ASN A 71 31.91 -20.64 -9.31
CA ASN A 71 32.47 -21.35 -8.18
C ASN A 71 31.37 -21.96 -7.31
N LYS A 72 31.60 -23.18 -6.78
CA LYS A 72 30.72 -23.76 -5.78
C LYS A 72 30.61 -22.83 -4.57
N VAL A 73 29.38 -22.58 -4.09
CA VAL A 73 29.17 -21.74 -2.90
C VAL A 73 29.93 -22.31 -1.69
N ALA A 74 30.02 -23.62 -1.57
CA ALA A 74 30.83 -24.26 -0.52
C ALA A 74 32.32 -23.82 -0.54
N ASN A 75 32.91 -23.65 -1.74
CA ASN A 75 34.29 -23.17 -1.87
C ASN A 75 34.41 -21.70 -1.47
N ILE A 76 33.44 -20.88 -1.87
CA ILE A 76 33.39 -19.47 -1.49
C ILE A 76 33.24 -19.33 0.03
N VAL A 77 32.37 -20.12 0.66
CA VAL A 77 32.17 -20.15 2.12
C VAL A 77 33.48 -20.52 2.81
N GLY A 78 34.14 -21.63 2.40
CA GLY A 78 35.42 -22.05 2.96
C GLY A 78 36.51 -20.99 2.81
N HIS A 79 36.58 -20.33 1.65
CA HIS A 79 37.54 -19.24 1.45
C HIS A 79 37.22 -18.02 2.32
N THR A 80 35.93 -17.67 2.50
CA THR A 80 35.49 -16.55 3.34
C THR A 80 35.82 -16.73 4.82
N MET A 81 35.85 -17.98 5.31
CA MET A 81 36.24 -18.30 6.69
C MET A 81 37.66 -17.85 7.06
N GLN A 82 38.54 -17.61 6.08
CA GLN A 82 39.86 -17.01 6.32
C GLN A 82 39.82 -15.56 6.79
N PHE A 83 38.70 -14.88 6.55
CA PHE A 83 38.44 -13.46 6.91
C PHE A 83 37.34 -13.31 7.97
N HIS A 84 36.42 -14.28 8.08
CA HIS A 84 35.26 -14.20 8.93
C HIS A 84 35.26 -15.28 10.03
N PRO A 85 35.47 -14.90 11.32
CA PRO A 85 35.64 -15.83 12.43
C PRO A 85 34.29 -16.38 12.95
N HIS A 86 33.41 -16.82 12.06
CA HIS A 86 32.10 -17.39 12.39
C HIS A 86 31.83 -18.66 11.57
N GLY A 87 30.81 -19.42 11.99
CA GLY A 87 30.41 -20.66 11.35
C GLY A 87 29.99 -20.50 9.88
N ASP A 88 30.26 -21.53 9.09
CA ASP A 88 29.96 -21.64 7.65
C ASP A 88 28.50 -21.42 7.30
N ALA A 89 27.57 -21.82 8.18
CA ALA A 89 26.14 -21.63 7.98
C ALA A 89 25.75 -20.13 7.84
N SER A 90 26.34 -19.26 8.68
CA SER A 90 26.06 -17.81 8.63
C SER A 90 26.57 -17.17 7.33
N ILE A 91 27.70 -17.63 6.83
CA ILE A 91 28.29 -17.18 5.56
C ILE A 91 27.44 -17.68 4.40
N SER A 92 27.00 -18.95 4.43
CA SER A 92 26.13 -19.53 3.40
C SER A 92 24.82 -18.82 3.29
N ASP A 93 24.17 -18.52 4.42
CA ASP A 93 22.90 -17.75 4.44
C ASP A 93 23.08 -16.33 3.89
N ALA A 94 24.21 -15.69 4.23
CA ALA A 94 24.50 -14.34 3.70
C ALA A 94 24.75 -14.36 2.18
N ILE A 95 25.44 -15.36 1.65
CA ILE A 95 25.65 -15.52 0.20
C ILE A 95 24.30 -15.72 -0.51
N VAL A 96 23.43 -16.58 0.04
CA VAL A 96 22.11 -16.84 -0.52
C VAL A 96 21.30 -15.53 -0.57
N GLN A 97 21.30 -14.74 0.51
CA GLN A 97 20.60 -13.45 0.54
C GLN A 97 21.14 -12.46 -0.50
N ILE A 98 22.47 -12.41 -0.71
CA ILE A 98 23.06 -11.57 -1.76
C ILE A 98 22.62 -12.06 -3.14
N GLY A 99 22.61 -13.37 -3.37
CA GLY A 99 22.24 -13.98 -4.66
C GLY A 99 20.77 -13.78 -5.03
N GLN A 100 19.86 -13.84 -4.05
CA GLN A 100 18.44 -13.63 -4.27
C GLN A 100 18.09 -12.19 -4.67
N LYS A 101 18.99 -11.21 -4.46
CA LYS A 101 18.80 -9.81 -4.86
C LYS A 101 19.23 -9.50 -6.29
N ASP A 102 19.84 -10.44 -6.97
CA ASP A 102 20.14 -10.45 -8.41
C ASP A 102 20.83 -9.18 -8.95
N LEU A 103 21.82 -8.66 -8.23
CA LEU A 103 22.63 -7.53 -8.67
C LEU A 103 24.15 -7.80 -8.61
N LEU A 104 24.63 -8.27 -7.46
CA LEU A 104 26.08 -8.38 -7.17
C LEU A 104 26.70 -9.69 -7.64
N ILE A 105 25.92 -10.75 -7.62
CA ILE A 105 26.39 -12.10 -8.00
C ILE A 105 25.43 -12.72 -9.01
N GLU A 106 26.00 -13.41 -9.98
CA GLU A 106 25.27 -14.31 -10.88
C GLU A 106 25.19 -15.68 -10.24
N THR A 107 24.03 -16.29 -10.30
CA THR A 107 23.68 -17.51 -9.59
C THR A 107 23.37 -18.66 -10.54
N GLN A 108 23.76 -19.87 -10.17
CA GLN A 108 23.42 -21.10 -10.88
C GLN A 108 22.97 -22.17 -9.90
N GLY A 109 21.91 -22.92 -10.25
CA GLY A 109 21.29 -23.92 -9.40
C GLY A 109 20.06 -23.37 -8.66
N ASN A 110 19.59 -24.09 -7.64
CA ASN A 110 18.42 -23.71 -6.86
C ASN A 110 18.79 -22.81 -5.67
N TRP A 111 18.57 -21.53 -5.79
CA TRP A 111 18.83 -20.50 -4.77
C TRP A 111 17.63 -20.20 -3.88
N GLY A 112 16.59 -21.07 -3.90
CA GLY A 112 15.33 -20.83 -3.23
C GLY A 112 14.42 -19.88 -4.01
N ASN A 113 13.29 -19.57 -3.41
CA ASN A 113 12.32 -18.67 -4.02
C ASN A 113 11.77 -17.70 -2.97
N ILE A 114 11.99 -16.42 -3.17
CA ILE A 114 11.52 -15.35 -2.26
C ILE A 114 9.99 -15.20 -2.25
N LEU A 115 9.30 -15.68 -3.30
CA LEU A 115 7.84 -15.61 -3.39
C LEU A 115 7.18 -16.73 -2.60
N THR A 116 7.67 -17.99 -2.75
CA THR A 116 7.10 -19.14 -2.05
C THR A 116 7.70 -19.35 -0.66
N GLY A 117 8.93 -18.86 -0.42
CA GLY A 117 9.68 -19.06 0.80
C GLY A 117 10.50 -20.35 0.80
N ASP A 118 10.64 -20.99 -0.36
CA ASP A 118 11.47 -22.18 -0.50
C ASP A 118 12.94 -21.87 -0.22
N ARG A 119 13.60 -22.78 0.49
CA ARG A 119 15.00 -22.62 0.84
C ARG A 119 15.92 -22.95 -0.33
N ALA A 120 17.07 -22.31 -0.35
CA ALA A 120 18.13 -22.67 -1.28
C ALA A 120 18.62 -24.12 -1.05
N ALA A 121 19.11 -24.74 -2.11
CA ALA A 121 19.83 -26.02 -2.01
C ALA A 121 21.11 -25.86 -1.19
N ALA A 122 21.65 -26.96 -0.69
CA ALA A 122 22.92 -26.95 0.06
C ALA A 122 24.06 -26.35 -0.78
N SER A 123 24.98 -25.63 -0.11
CA SER A 123 26.07 -24.86 -0.71
C SER A 123 26.94 -25.63 -1.70
N ARG A 124 27.01 -26.98 -1.57
CA ARG A 124 27.73 -27.87 -2.48
C ARG A 124 27.07 -28.07 -3.84
N TYR A 125 25.77 -27.72 -3.98
CA TYR A 125 25.02 -27.91 -5.23
C TYR A 125 24.82 -26.60 -6.03
N ILE A 126 24.89 -25.44 -5.38
CA ILE A 126 24.71 -24.13 -6.00
C ILE A 126 26.05 -23.47 -6.30
N GLU A 127 26.08 -22.63 -7.30
CA GLU A 127 27.28 -21.97 -7.79
C GLU A 127 27.01 -20.46 -7.96
N ALA A 128 28.09 -19.69 -7.77
CA ALA A 128 28.03 -18.23 -7.93
C ALA A 128 29.33 -17.70 -8.55
N ARG A 129 29.21 -16.55 -9.18
CA ARG A 129 30.33 -15.69 -9.60
C ARG A 129 29.93 -14.21 -9.46
N LEU A 130 30.90 -13.32 -9.44
CA LEU A 130 30.66 -11.89 -9.43
C LEU A 130 30.01 -11.45 -10.74
N SER A 131 28.99 -10.58 -10.64
CA SER A 131 28.37 -9.96 -11.81
C SER A 131 29.30 -8.93 -12.44
N LYS A 132 29.09 -8.59 -13.71
CA LYS A 132 29.80 -7.51 -14.38
C LYS A 132 29.63 -6.18 -13.64
N PHE A 133 28.43 -5.92 -13.15
CA PHE A 133 28.14 -4.74 -12.32
C PHE A 133 29.02 -4.71 -11.06
N ALA A 134 29.10 -5.81 -10.32
CA ALA A 134 29.92 -5.89 -9.12
C ALA A 134 31.40 -5.65 -9.42
N LEU A 135 31.93 -6.26 -10.49
CA LEU A 135 33.33 -6.10 -10.90
C LEU A 135 33.69 -4.64 -11.24
N GLU A 136 32.77 -3.90 -11.87
CA GLU A 136 32.96 -2.49 -12.26
C GLU A 136 32.76 -1.53 -11.10
N VAL A 137 31.72 -1.76 -10.30
CA VAL A 137 31.24 -0.75 -9.34
C VAL A 137 31.86 -0.88 -7.96
N ILE A 138 32.21 -2.12 -7.55
CA ILE A 138 32.61 -2.41 -6.15
C ILE A 138 34.13 -2.46 -5.99
N PHE A 139 34.87 -2.87 -7.00
CA PHE A 139 36.29 -3.15 -6.86
C PHE A 139 37.18 -2.12 -7.56
N SER A 140 38.13 -1.60 -6.81
CA SER A 140 39.22 -0.74 -7.31
C SER A 140 40.43 -0.91 -6.39
N PRO A 141 41.27 -1.94 -6.60
CA PRO A 141 42.33 -2.33 -5.67
C PRO A 141 43.34 -1.21 -5.37
N LYS A 142 43.56 -0.30 -6.32
CA LYS A 142 44.52 0.80 -6.18
C LYS A 142 44.12 1.92 -5.23
N ILE A 143 42.82 2.03 -4.94
CA ILE A 143 42.27 3.02 -4.01
C ILE A 143 41.64 2.40 -2.77
N THR A 144 41.63 1.06 -2.68
CA THR A 144 41.13 0.30 -1.53
C THR A 144 42.13 0.41 -0.36
N GLU A 145 41.58 0.70 0.82
CA GLU A 145 42.33 0.68 2.08
C GLU A 145 42.25 -0.70 2.70
N TRP A 146 43.44 -1.24 3.14
CA TRP A 146 43.57 -2.62 3.56
C TRP A 146 43.94 -2.71 5.03
N GLN A 147 43.39 -3.70 5.73
CA GLN A 147 43.75 -4.09 7.08
C GLN A 147 44.12 -5.59 7.13
N LEU A 148 44.72 -6.02 8.23
CA LEU A 148 44.96 -7.43 8.46
C LEU A 148 43.66 -8.15 8.83
N SER A 149 43.52 -9.41 8.38
CA SER A 149 42.45 -10.31 8.82
C SER A 149 42.55 -10.58 10.31
N TYR A 150 41.48 -11.12 10.91
CA TYR A 150 41.40 -11.40 12.36
C TYR A 150 42.57 -12.29 12.87
N ASP A 151 43.13 -13.13 12.02
CA ASP A 151 44.27 -14.01 12.34
C ASP A 151 45.65 -13.42 11.93
N GLY A 152 45.67 -12.22 11.36
CA GLY A 152 46.85 -11.50 10.91
C GLY A 152 47.58 -12.10 9.67
N ARG A 153 47.02 -13.14 9.05
CA ARG A 153 47.70 -13.87 7.94
C ARG A 153 47.43 -13.27 6.57
N LYS A 154 46.28 -12.62 6.39
CA LYS A 154 45.86 -12.04 5.11
C LYS A 154 45.48 -10.59 5.26
N LYS A 155 45.26 -9.91 4.16
CA LYS A 155 44.69 -8.56 4.12
C LYS A 155 43.28 -8.62 3.64
N GLU A 156 42.41 -7.88 4.31
CA GLU A 156 41.03 -7.65 3.91
C GLU A 156 40.74 -6.14 3.74
N PRO A 157 39.79 -5.75 2.88
CA PRO A 157 39.46 -4.32 2.74
C PRO A 157 38.77 -3.79 4.00
N ILE A 158 39.17 -2.60 4.47
CA ILE A 158 38.43 -1.89 5.52
C ILE A 158 37.02 -1.58 5.01
N HIS A 159 36.95 -0.95 3.82
CA HIS A 159 35.71 -0.75 3.06
C HIS A 159 35.97 -1.07 1.58
N LEU A 160 34.94 -1.51 0.89
CA LEU A 160 34.99 -1.64 -0.57
C LEU A 160 34.68 -0.26 -1.21
N PRO A 161 35.41 0.15 -2.26
CA PRO A 161 35.18 1.43 -2.93
C PRO A 161 33.93 1.39 -3.82
N VAL A 162 32.77 1.35 -3.21
CA VAL A 162 31.48 1.21 -3.90
C VAL A 162 31.05 2.53 -4.52
N LYS A 163 30.92 2.58 -5.83
CA LYS A 163 30.55 3.77 -6.62
C LYS A 163 29.08 3.76 -7.05
N PHE A 164 28.18 3.44 -6.10
CA PHE A 164 26.73 3.35 -6.30
C PHE A 164 26.02 3.34 -4.95
N PRO A 165 24.78 3.85 -4.80
CA PRO A 165 24.02 3.79 -3.54
C PRO A 165 23.52 2.38 -3.22
N LEU A 166 24.45 1.47 -3.01
CA LEU A 166 24.24 0.04 -2.86
C LEU A 166 23.34 -0.30 -1.66
N LEU A 167 23.54 0.39 -0.53
CA LEU A 167 22.75 0.17 0.68
C LEU A 167 21.25 0.38 0.42
N LEU A 168 20.90 1.38 -0.38
CA LEU A 168 19.50 1.69 -0.69
C LEU A 168 18.91 0.72 -1.71
N GLU A 169 19.70 0.25 -2.67
CA GLU A 169 19.24 -0.75 -3.62
C GLU A 169 19.01 -2.11 -2.95
N GLN A 170 19.99 -2.55 -2.14
CA GLN A 170 19.93 -3.83 -1.46
C GLN A 170 18.98 -3.85 -0.26
N GLY A 171 18.81 -2.70 0.40
CA GLY A 171 18.21 -2.62 1.72
C GLY A 171 19.04 -3.37 2.77
N ALA A 172 18.78 -3.10 4.04
CA ALA A 172 19.42 -3.78 5.14
C ALA A 172 18.46 -3.96 6.31
N GLU A 173 18.48 -5.15 6.92
CA GLU A 173 17.77 -5.42 8.17
C GLU A 173 18.75 -6.05 9.16
N GLY A 174 18.81 -5.51 10.38
CA GLY A 174 19.72 -6.00 11.40
C GLY A 174 19.25 -5.63 12.79
N ILE A 175 19.42 -6.56 13.72
CA ILE A 175 19.09 -6.37 15.14
C ILE A 175 20.41 -6.46 15.91
N ALA A 176 20.76 -5.38 16.59
CA ALA A 176 21.91 -5.29 17.47
C ALA A 176 21.48 -5.14 18.92
N VAL A 177 22.42 -4.95 19.84
CA VAL A 177 22.14 -4.72 21.25
C VAL A 177 21.65 -3.27 21.43
N GLY A 178 20.37 -3.09 21.77
CA GLY A 178 19.75 -1.78 21.97
C GLY A 178 19.48 -0.98 20.70
N LEU A 179 19.90 -1.46 19.53
CA LEU A 179 19.75 -0.80 18.24
C LEU A 179 19.23 -1.79 17.19
N SER A 180 18.54 -1.26 16.21
CA SER A 180 18.17 -2.01 15.00
C SER A 180 18.24 -1.13 13.76
N THR A 181 18.43 -1.73 12.61
CA THR A 181 18.30 -1.08 11.32
C THR A 181 17.27 -1.80 10.48
N LYS A 182 16.45 -1.03 9.74
CA LYS A 182 15.52 -1.55 8.73
C LYS A 182 15.44 -0.56 7.58
N ILE A 183 16.39 -0.64 6.67
CA ILE A 183 16.45 0.13 5.46
C ILE A 183 15.83 -0.72 4.36
N LEU A 184 14.75 -0.19 3.76
CA LEU A 184 14.01 -0.90 2.72
C LEU A 184 14.71 -0.76 1.37
N PRO A 185 14.60 -1.75 0.47
CA PRO A 185 15.17 -1.66 -0.88
C PRO A 185 14.45 -0.61 -1.73
N HIS A 186 15.20 -0.01 -2.65
CA HIS A 186 14.73 1.04 -3.57
C HIS A 186 15.06 0.67 -5.02
N ASN A 187 14.36 1.29 -5.95
CA ASN A 187 14.51 1.00 -7.37
C ASN A 187 15.85 1.50 -7.93
N PHE A 188 16.55 0.64 -8.66
CA PHE A 188 17.84 0.92 -9.27
C PHE A 188 17.84 2.18 -10.16
N LYS A 189 16.87 2.28 -11.06
CA LYS A 189 16.76 3.44 -11.97
C LYS A 189 16.46 4.74 -11.23
N GLU A 190 15.62 4.66 -10.20
CA GLU A 190 15.23 5.83 -9.41
C GLU A 190 16.39 6.33 -8.55
N LEU A 191 17.20 5.44 -7.98
CA LEU A 191 18.41 5.79 -7.23
C LEU A 191 19.39 6.56 -8.12
N ILE A 192 19.66 6.07 -9.33
CA ILE A 192 20.56 6.76 -10.28
C ILE A 192 19.99 8.13 -10.65
N LYS A 193 18.70 8.21 -11.00
CA LYS A 193 18.04 9.49 -11.34
C LYS A 193 18.07 10.48 -10.17
N ALA A 194 17.93 9.99 -8.95
CA ALA A 194 17.99 10.82 -7.74
C ALA A 194 19.42 11.31 -7.48
N SER A 195 20.46 10.46 -7.64
CA SER A 195 21.87 10.84 -7.54
C SER A 195 22.23 11.90 -8.57
N VAL A 196 21.83 11.72 -9.83
CA VAL A 196 22.04 12.73 -10.90
C VAL A 196 21.29 14.03 -10.58
N SER A 197 20.08 13.94 -10.04
CA SER A 197 19.31 15.14 -9.65
C SER A 197 20.00 15.89 -8.51
N TYR A 198 20.53 15.18 -7.51
CA TYR A 198 21.30 15.76 -6.42
C TYR A 198 22.55 16.48 -6.93
N LEU A 199 23.35 15.84 -7.79
CA LEU A 199 24.55 16.44 -8.39
C LEU A 199 24.24 17.70 -9.22
N LYS A 200 23.06 17.77 -9.84
CA LYS A 200 22.54 18.94 -10.56
C LYS A 200 21.90 19.99 -9.64
N GLY A 201 21.95 19.83 -8.30
CA GLY A 201 21.35 20.74 -7.33
C GLY A 201 19.82 20.74 -7.31
N LYS A 202 19.17 19.72 -7.88
CA LYS A 202 17.71 19.58 -7.94
C LYS A 202 17.18 18.77 -6.75
N LYS A 203 15.96 19.09 -6.33
CA LYS A 203 15.24 18.28 -5.32
C LYS A 203 14.89 16.92 -5.91
N PHE A 204 14.99 15.90 -5.10
CA PHE A 204 14.57 14.53 -5.44
C PHE A 204 13.70 13.95 -4.32
N ARG A 205 13.01 12.88 -4.62
CA ARG A 205 12.24 12.09 -3.67
C ARG A 205 12.29 10.64 -4.13
N ILE A 206 12.59 9.73 -3.21
CA ILE A 206 12.66 8.28 -3.47
C ILE A 206 11.80 7.54 -2.48
N PHE A 207 11.23 6.44 -2.92
CA PHE A 207 10.40 5.56 -2.11
C PHE A 207 10.84 4.11 -2.30
N PRO A 208 10.61 3.25 -1.31
CA PRO A 208 10.93 1.83 -1.43
C PRO A 208 10.31 1.19 -2.67
N ASP A 209 10.97 0.14 -3.17
CA ASP A 209 10.49 -0.70 -4.25
C ASP A 209 10.84 -2.16 -3.93
N PHE A 210 9.86 -3.06 -4.09
CA PHE A 210 9.98 -4.43 -3.64
C PHE A 210 9.96 -5.41 -4.83
N GLN A 211 10.83 -6.41 -4.79
CA GLN A 211 10.85 -7.47 -5.81
C GLN A 211 9.53 -8.24 -5.89
N THR A 212 8.78 -8.32 -4.79
CA THR A 212 7.46 -8.97 -4.71
C THR A 212 6.33 -8.13 -5.30
N GLY A 213 6.59 -6.88 -5.69
CA GLY A 213 5.56 -5.95 -6.19
C GLY A 213 4.64 -5.45 -5.07
N GLY A 214 3.34 -5.46 -5.33
CA GLY A 214 2.31 -5.00 -4.42
C GLY A 214 1.97 -3.52 -4.58
N ILE A 215 1.07 -3.04 -3.73
CA ILE A 215 0.62 -1.65 -3.68
C ILE A 215 1.06 -1.07 -2.34
N MET A 216 1.64 0.13 -2.34
CA MET A 216 2.23 0.74 -1.15
C MET A 216 1.64 2.12 -0.88
N ASP A 217 1.27 2.38 0.38
CA ASP A 217 0.92 3.71 0.90
C ASP A 217 2.10 4.30 1.65
N VAL A 218 2.59 5.44 1.16
CA VAL A 218 3.78 6.14 1.64
C VAL A 218 3.46 7.44 2.39
N GLN A 219 2.19 7.73 2.69
CA GLN A 219 1.79 9.00 3.34
C GLN A 219 2.57 9.25 4.65
N ASN A 220 2.86 8.19 5.40
CA ASN A 220 3.55 8.27 6.68
C ASN A 220 4.99 7.71 6.61
N TYR A 221 5.63 7.72 5.45
CA TYR A 221 6.96 7.14 5.26
C TYR A 221 8.06 7.86 6.06
N ASN A 222 7.96 9.18 6.19
CA ASN A 222 8.91 10.04 6.93
C ASN A 222 10.37 9.79 6.54
N ASP A 223 10.66 9.74 5.24
CA ASP A 223 12.01 9.51 4.69
C ASP A 223 12.76 8.30 5.30
N GLY A 224 12.02 7.29 5.75
CA GLY A 224 12.60 6.10 6.36
C GLY A 224 13.18 6.28 7.76
N GLU A 225 12.95 7.40 8.40
CA GLU A 225 13.36 7.67 9.78
C GLU A 225 12.47 6.95 10.80
N ARG A 226 12.97 6.90 12.04
CA ARG A 226 12.25 6.30 13.17
C ARG A 226 10.88 6.97 13.37
N GLY A 227 9.84 6.14 13.48
CA GLY A 227 8.45 6.59 13.60
C GLY A 227 7.72 6.64 12.26
N GLY A 228 8.43 6.56 11.14
CA GLY A 228 7.84 6.35 9.82
C GLY A 228 7.11 5.01 9.74
N LYS A 229 6.11 4.94 8.86
CA LYS A 229 5.32 3.73 8.62
C LYS A 229 4.82 3.70 7.20
N ILE A 230 4.96 2.56 6.55
CA ILE A 230 4.33 2.27 5.26
C ILE A 230 3.36 1.11 5.41
N LYS A 231 2.32 1.11 4.59
CA LYS A 231 1.41 -0.03 4.43
C LYS A 231 1.59 -0.60 3.05
N ILE A 232 1.61 -1.92 2.98
CA ILE A 232 1.79 -2.65 1.72
C ILE A 232 0.64 -3.64 1.59
N ARG A 233 -0.02 -3.62 0.43
CA ARG A 233 -1.13 -4.51 0.07
C ARG A 233 -0.73 -5.46 -1.05
N ALA A 234 -1.20 -6.69 -0.96
CA ALA A 234 -1.24 -7.61 -2.09
C ALA A 234 -2.04 -6.99 -3.25
N ARG A 235 -1.64 -7.25 -4.48
CA ARG A 235 -2.46 -6.91 -5.65
C ARG A 235 -3.51 -7.99 -5.85
N ILE A 236 -4.76 -7.66 -5.51
CA ILE A 236 -5.91 -8.55 -5.62
C ILE A 236 -6.84 -7.99 -6.70
N SER A 237 -7.25 -8.83 -7.63
CA SER A 237 -8.20 -8.48 -8.68
C SER A 237 -9.27 -9.56 -8.84
N LEU A 238 -10.36 -9.19 -9.51
CA LEU A 238 -11.43 -10.10 -9.84
C LEU A 238 -11.07 -10.83 -11.15
N LYS A 239 -10.95 -12.14 -11.14
CA LYS A 239 -10.73 -12.98 -12.32
C LYS A 239 -12.07 -13.29 -13.02
N ASP A 240 -13.08 -13.65 -12.22
CA ASP A 240 -14.46 -13.87 -12.64
C ASP A 240 -15.45 -13.58 -11.51
N LYS A 241 -16.76 -13.78 -11.72
CA LYS A 241 -17.82 -13.43 -10.74
C LYS A 241 -17.57 -13.95 -9.31
N ASN A 242 -16.89 -15.08 -9.19
CA ASN A 242 -16.72 -15.78 -7.91
C ASN A 242 -15.25 -16.14 -7.61
N THR A 243 -14.30 -15.66 -8.40
CA THR A 243 -12.89 -15.99 -8.24
C THR A 243 -12.06 -14.72 -8.15
N LEU A 244 -11.34 -14.56 -7.05
CA LEU A 244 -10.30 -13.54 -6.89
C LEU A 244 -8.95 -14.13 -7.26
N ILE A 245 -8.07 -13.30 -7.80
CA ILE A 245 -6.68 -13.64 -8.09
C ILE A 245 -5.76 -12.68 -7.36
N ILE A 246 -4.73 -13.22 -6.70
CA ILE A 246 -3.62 -12.46 -6.15
C ILE A 246 -2.43 -12.65 -7.09
N THR A 247 -1.89 -11.55 -7.62
CA THR A 247 -0.77 -11.54 -8.57
C THR A 247 0.52 -10.98 -7.97
N GLU A 248 0.44 -10.27 -6.85
CA GLU A 248 1.59 -9.72 -6.14
C GLU A 248 1.34 -9.79 -4.64
N ILE A 249 2.38 -10.05 -3.85
CA ILE A 249 2.30 -10.20 -2.39
C ILE A 249 3.02 -9.07 -1.66
N PRO A 250 2.62 -8.74 -0.42
CA PRO A 250 3.29 -7.72 0.37
C PRO A 250 4.73 -8.10 0.71
N PHE A 251 5.61 -7.11 0.76
CA PHE A 251 7.00 -7.29 1.18
C PHE A 251 7.10 -7.99 2.55
N GLY A 252 7.99 -8.98 2.63
CA GLY A 252 8.23 -9.77 3.84
C GLY A 252 7.19 -10.87 4.09
N THR A 253 6.31 -11.15 3.12
CA THR A 253 5.40 -12.31 3.14
C THR A 253 5.75 -13.29 2.02
N THR A 254 5.39 -14.57 2.21
CA THR A 254 5.48 -15.60 1.18
C THR A 254 4.08 -16.08 0.81
N THR A 255 3.90 -16.72 -0.36
CA THR A 255 2.60 -17.28 -0.76
C THR A 255 2.09 -18.25 0.28
N THR A 256 2.95 -19.13 0.80
CA THR A 256 2.62 -20.08 1.86
C THR A 256 2.09 -19.38 3.11
N SER A 257 2.82 -18.38 3.65
CA SER A 257 2.42 -17.65 4.86
C SER A 257 1.14 -16.82 4.64
N LEU A 258 0.96 -16.29 3.44
CA LEU A 258 -0.24 -15.56 3.05
C LEU A 258 -1.47 -16.47 3.01
N ILE A 259 -1.36 -17.63 2.36
CA ILE A 259 -2.43 -18.64 2.29
C ILE A 259 -2.80 -19.13 3.68
N GLU A 260 -1.83 -19.45 4.54
CA GLU A 260 -2.10 -19.81 5.93
C GLU A 260 -2.86 -18.73 6.70
N SER A 261 -2.47 -17.47 6.50
CA SER A 261 -3.16 -16.33 7.11
C SER A 261 -4.62 -16.23 6.65
N ILE A 262 -4.88 -16.47 5.35
CA ILE A 262 -6.22 -16.47 4.77
C ILE A 262 -7.04 -17.64 5.32
N LEU A 263 -6.49 -18.85 5.39
CA LEU A 263 -7.16 -20.02 5.94
C LEU A 263 -7.52 -19.80 7.42
N LYS A 264 -6.58 -19.30 8.22
CA LYS A 264 -6.83 -18.95 9.64
C LYS A 264 -7.94 -17.92 9.82
N ALA A 265 -8.07 -16.95 8.89
CA ALA A 265 -9.16 -15.98 8.91
C ALA A 265 -10.51 -16.60 8.49
N ASN A 266 -10.50 -17.54 7.54
CA ASN A 266 -11.69 -18.30 7.16
C ASN A 266 -12.19 -19.20 8.29
N ASP A 267 -11.30 -19.94 8.97
CA ASP A 267 -11.63 -20.83 10.10
C ASP A 267 -12.22 -20.04 11.28
N LYS A 268 -11.71 -18.83 11.51
CA LYS A 268 -12.28 -17.88 12.49
C LYS A 268 -13.58 -17.22 12.00
N GLY A 269 -14.07 -17.55 10.82
CA GLY A 269 -15.29 -16.99 10.24
C GLY A 269 -15.25 -15.51 9.90
N LYS A 270 -14.05 -14.91 9.82
CA LYS A 270 -13.86 -13.49 9.47
C LYS A 270 -14.08 -13.22 7.99
N ILE A 271 -13.76 -14.21 7.17
CA ILE A 271 -14.00 -14.27 5.72
C ILE A 271 -14.72 -15.56 5.38
N LYS A 272 -15.32 -15.64 4.19
CA LYS A 272 -15.91 -16.87 3.66
C LYS A 272 -15.34 -17.17 2.30
N ILE A 273 -14.56 -18.22 2.22
CA ILE A 273 -13.99 -18.73 0.97
C ILE A 273 -14.39 -20.20 0.79
N LYS A 274 -14.47 -20.63 -0.47
CA LYS A 274 -14.80 -22.02 -0.82
C LYS A 274 -13.53 -22.86 -0.96
N LYS A 275 -12.50 -22.32 -1.65
CA LYS A 275 -11.26 -23.01 -1.98
C LYS A 275 -10.16 -21.97 -2.25
N ILE A 276 -8.90 -22.34 -2.01
CA ILE A 276 -7.71 -21.61 -2.46
C ILE A 276 -6.85 -22.55 -3.27
N GLU A 277 -6.27 -22.06 -4.36
CA GLU A 277 -5.28 -22.75 -5.19
C GLU A 277 -4.07 -21.87 -5.35
N ASP A 278 -2.88 -22.44 -5.18
CA ASP A 278 -1.60 -21.76 -5.42
C ASP A 278 -0.98 -22.32 -6.72
N ASN A 279 -0.94 -21.51 -7.74
CA ASN A 279 -0.35 -21.80 -9.04
C ASN A 279 0.94 -21.00 -9.25
N THR A 280 1.52 -20.48 -8.16
CA THR A 280 2.72 -19.63 -8.20
C THR A 280 3.90 -20.39 -8.80
N SER A 281 4.55 -19.77 -9.78
CA SER A 281 5.79 -20.28 -10.41
C SER A 281 6.85 -19.18 -10.44
N SER A 282 7.14 -18.58 -11.59
CA SER A 282 7.97 -17.38 -11.72
C SER A 282 7.23 -16.10 -11.27
N GLU A 283 5.92 -16.12 -11.34
CA GLU A 283 5.02 -15.05 -10.92
C GLU A 283 4.00 -15.59 -9.93
N VAL A 284 3.50 -14.73 -9.06
CA VAL A 284 2.48 -15.11 -8.07
C VAL A 284 1.13 -15.29 -8.76
N GLU A 285 0.51 -16.45 -8.57
CA GLU A 285 -0.86 -16.72 -8.97
C GLU A 285 -1.58 -17.53 -7.88
N ILE A 286 -2.30 -16.83 -7.00
CA ILE A 286 -3.13 -17.45 -5.97
C ILE A 286 -4.59 -17.20 -6.31
N LEU A 287 -5.37 -18.26 -6.52
CA LEU A 287 -6.79 -18.21 -6.82
C LEU A 287 -7.62 -18.45 -5.56
N ILE A 288 -8.57 -17.56 -5.29
CA ILE A 288 -9.49 -17.65 -4.17
C ILE A 288 -10.91 -17.76 -4.70
N TYR A 289 -11.53 -18.92 -4.49
CA TYR A 289 -12.91 -19.20 -4.92
C TYR A 289 -13.89 -18.80 -3.84
N LEU A 290 -14.87 -17.98 -4.20
CA LEU A 290 -15.90 -17.46 -3.30
C LEU A 290 -17.20 -18.29 -3.41
N PRO A 291 -17.95 -18.47 -2.32
CA PRO A 291 -19.31 -19.00 -2.37
C PRO A 291 -20.25 -18.05 -3.12
N SER A 292 -21.31 -18.59 -3.74
CA SER A 292 -22.32 -17.78 -4.42
C SER A 292 -22.99 -16.78 -3.46
N GLY A 293 -23.19 -15.55 -3.94
CA GLY A 293 -23.84 -14.47 -3.17
C GLY A 293 -22.92 -13.72 -2.20
N ILE A 294 -21.63 -13.99 -2.20
CA ILE A 294 -20.61 -13.20 -1.47
C ILE A 294 -20.09 -12.10 -2.41
N SER A 295 -20.04 -10.86 -1.91
CA SER A 295 -19.48 -9.73 -2.65
C SER A 295 -17.96 -9.83 -2.72
N PRO A 296 -17.36 -9.89 -3.91
CA PRO A 296 -15.91 -9.90 -4.08
C PRO A 296 -15.23 -8.67 -3.45
N ASP A 297 -15.78 -7.47 -3.64
CA ASP A 297 -15.21 -6.24 -3.08
C ASP A 297 -15.16 -6.28 -1.54
N LYS A 298 -16.25 -6.74 -0.90
CA LYS A 298 -16.25 -6.93 0.57
C LYS A 298 -15.24 -7.97 1.01
N THR A 299 -15.03 -9.00 0.21
CA THR A 299 -14.04 -10.03 0.52
C THR A 299 -12.62 -9.49 0.37
N ILE A 300 -12.34 -8.67 -0.66
CA ILE A 300 -11.04 -8.00 -0.83
C ILE A 300 -10.75 -7.10 0.38
N ASP A 301 -11.72 -6.29 0.81
CA ASP A 301 -11.56 -5.46 2.00
C ASP A 301 -11.34 -6.30 3.27
N ALA A 302 -12.04 -7.43 3.39
CA ALA A 302 -11.87 -8.35 4.51
C ALA A 302 -10.51 -9.04 4.49
N LEU A 303 -9.98 -9.41 3.32
CA LEU A 303 -8.62 -9.92 3.15
C LEU A 303 -7.59 -8.90 3.62
N TYR A 304 -7.73 -7.63 3.25
CA TYR A 304 -6.85 -6.57 3.76
C TYR A 304 -6.99 -6.33 5.26
N ALA A 305 -8.20 -6.43 5.81
CA ALA A 305 -8.45 -6.16 7.22
C ALA A 305 -8.01 -7.28 8.18
N PHE A 306 -8.08 -8.54 7.74
CA PHE A 306 -7.95 -9.70 8.62
C PHE A 306 -6.83 -10.67 8.29
N THR A 307 -6.10 -10.45 7.21
CA THR A 307 -5.03 -11.34 6.74
C THR A 307 -3.75 -10.58 6.44
N SER A 308 -2.69 -11.30 6.14
CA SER A 308 -1.41 -10.73 5.69
C SER A 308 -1.45 -10.13 4.28
N CYS A 309 -2.64 -10.02 3.64
CA CYS A 309 -2.81 -9.27 2.40
C CYS A 309 -2.54 -7.77 2.56
N GLU A 310 -2.65 -7.21 3.77
CA GLU A 310 -2.10 -5.90 4.13
C GLU A 310 -1.11 -6.07 5.26
N THR A 311 0.11 -5.59 5.07
CA THR A 311 1.16 -5.55 6.09
C THR A 311 1.59 -4.11 6.36
N SER A 312 2.16 -3.89 7.54
CA SER A 312 2.73 -2.59 7.90
C SER A 312 4.20 -2.75 8.22
N VAL A 313 5.05 -1.92 7.64
CA VAL A 313 6.49 -1.90 7.90
C VAL A 313 6.88 -0.54 8.45
N SER A 314 7.64 -0.55 9.54
CA SER A 314 8.23 0.67 10.12
C SER A 314 9.72 0.67 9.77
N PRO A 315 10.16 1.53 8.83
CA PRO A 315 11.56 1.68 8.50
C PRO A 315 12.32 2.36 9.65
N GLN A 316 13.62 2.14 9.68
CA GLN A 316 14.54 2.80 10.60
C GLN A 316 15.93 2.81 9.99
N GLY A 317 16.35 3.95 9.46
CA GLY A 317 17.69 4.14 8.91
C GLY A 317 18.72 4.24 10.01
N CYS A 318 19.44 3.16 10.32
CA CYS A 318 20.60 3.15 11.21
C CYS A 318 21.80 2.60 10.45
N VAL A 319 22.89 3.36 10.43
CA VAL A 319 24.15 3.02 9.73
C VAL A 319 25.36 3.36 10.60
N ILE A 320 26.50 2.76 10.30
CA ILE A 320 27.76 3.15 10.92
C ILE A 320 28.36 4.32 10.13
N VAL A 321 28.69 5.39 10.86
CA VAL A 321 29.38 6.57 10.33
C VAL A 321 30.60 6.83 11.23
N ASN A 322 31.80 6.73 10.71
CA ASN A 322 33.03 6.95 11.47
C ASN A 322 33.07 6.10 12.77
N ASN A 323 32.80 4.81 12.64
CA ASN A 323 32.75 3.85 13.76
C ASN A 323 31.70 4.15 14.84
N LYS A 324 30.63 4.89 14.50
CA LYS A 324 29.53 5.20 15.41
C LYS A 324 28.18 4.93 14.75
N PRO A 325 27.23 4.28 15.44
CA PRO A 325 25.89 4.14 14.91
C PRO A 325 25.17 5.49 14.85
N SER A 326 24.57 5.77 13.69
CA SER A 326 23.87 7.03 13.42
C SER A 326 22.52 6.75 12.79
N PHE A 327 21.48 7.46 13.25
CA PHE A 327 20.15 7.40 12.67
C PHE A 327 20.01 8.54 11.67
N ILE A 328 19.80 8.20 10.41
CA ILE A 328 19.71 9.16 9.30
C ILE A 328 18.63 8.78 8.32
N GLY A 329 18.07 9.77 7.64
CA GLY A 329 17.05 9.59 6.60
C GLY A 329 17.62 8.97 5.32
N ILE A 330 16.74 8.37 4.53
CA ILE A 330 17.10 7.73 3.26
C ILE A 330 17.67 8.73 2.26
N SER A 331 17.13 9.95 2.25
CA SER A 331 17.64 11.03 1.40
C SER A 331 19.09 11.39 1.74
N ASP A 332 19.47 11.35 3.01
CA ASP A 332 20.84 11.66 3.43
C ASP A 332 21.80 10.49 3.19
N ILE A 333 21.33 9.25 3.29
CA ILE A 333 22.10 8.07 2.85
C ILE A 333 22.41 8.20 1.35
N LEU A 334 21.43 8.56 0.53
CA LEU A 334 21.66 8.75 -0.91
C LEU A 334 22.69 9.84 -1.21
N LYS A 335 22.57 11.00 -0.55
CA LYS A 335 23.54 12.10 -0.70
C LYS A 335 24.94 11.65 -0.33
N SER A 336 25.09 11.03 0.87
CA SER A 336 26.38 10.53 1.35
C SER A 336 27.00 9.51 0.38
N SER A 337 26.22 8.56 -0.12
CA SER A 337 26.69 7.58 -1.11
C SER A 337 27.05 8.24 -2.45
N THR A 338 26.32 9.26 -2.88
CA THR A 338 26.61 9.99 -4.12
C THR A 338 27.90 10.81 -3.98
N ASP A 339 28.07 11.52 -2.86
CA ASP A 339 29.29 12.30 -2.57
C ASP A 339 30.51 11.37 -2.47
N ASN A 340 30.37 10.23 -1.79
CA ASN A 340 31.41 9.20 -1.75
C ASN A 340 31.77 8.68 -3.14
N THR A 341 30.78 8.47 -4.01
CA THR A 341 31.02 8.07 -5.42
C THR A 341 31.87 9.12 -6.15
N VAL A 342 31.57 10.40 -5.99
CA VAL A 342 32.35 11.51 -6.59
C VAL A 342 33.82 11.48 -6.10
N GLU A 343 34.04 11.33 -4.79
CA GLU A 343 35.38 11.23 -4.22
C GLU A 343 36.16 10.00 -4.68
N LEU A 344 35.47 8.84 -4.79
CA LEU A 344 36.08 7.62 -5.32
C LEU A 344 36.47 7.77 -6.79
N LEU A 345 35.62 8.32 -7.63
CA LEU A 345 35.94 8.63 -9.04
C LEU A 345 37.10 9.58 -9.17
N LYS A 346 37.21 10.62 -8.32
CA LYS A 346 38.34 11.51 -8.24
C LYS A 346 39.64 10.80 -7.88
N LYS A 347 39.59 9.90 -6.85
CA LYS A 347 40.74 9.06 -6.47
C LYS A 347 41.19 8.18 -7.65
N GLU A 348 40.26 7.52 -8.34
CA GLU A 348 40.54 6.70 -9.52
C GLU A 348 41.18 7.51 -10.67
N LEU A 349 40.64 8.70 -10.97
CA LEU A 349 41.19 9.59 -12.00
C LEU A 349 42.60 10.05 -11.64
N ASN A 350 42.88 10.36 -10.36
CA ASN A 350 44.22 10.74 -9.91
C ASN A 350 45.21 9.58 -10.03
N VAL A 351 44.82 8.37 -9.66
CA VAL A 351 45.64 7.16 -9.84
C VAL A 351 45.91 6.94 -11.34
N LYS A 352 44.86 7.01 -12.17
CA LYS A 352 44.99 6.89 -13.63
C LYS A 352 45.91 7.96 -14.24
N LEU A 353 45.79 9.19 -13.77
CA LEU A 353 46.65 10.30 -14.20
C LEU A 353 48.11 9.99 -13.88
N LYS A 354 48.40 9.57 -12.62
CA LYS A 354 49.74 9.20 -12.18
C LYS A 354 50.33 8.04 -12.99
N ASP A 355 49.50 7.01 -13.25
CA ASP A 355 49.92 5.86 -14.10
C ASP A 355 50.22 6.29 -15.53
N LEU A 356 49.37 7.17 -16.12
CA LEU A 356 49.61 7.68 -17.49
C LEU A 356 50.83 8.61 -17.55
N GLU A 357 51.04 9.44 -16.55
CA GLU A 357 52.22 10.34 -16.48
C GLU A 357 53.48 9.52 -16.32
N ASN A 358 53.48 8.45 -15.51
CA ASN A 358 54.62 7.53 -15.41
C ASN A 358 54.87 6.77 -16.72
N GLN A 359 53.84 6.31 -17.42
CA GLN A 359 53.98 5.65 -18.74
C GLN A 359 54.52 6.64 -19.79
N TRP A 360 53.96 7.87 -19.82
CA TRP A 360 54.44 8.91 -20.73
C TRP A 360 55.90 9.24 -20.48
N ARG A 361 56.29 9.40 -19.23
CA ARG A 361 57.67 9.65 -18.76
C ARG A 361 58.62 8.59 -19.29
N PHE A 362 58.29 7.33 -19.02
CA PHE A 362 59.15 6.21 -19.43
C PHE A 362 59.28 6.10 -20.96
N LEU A 363 58.17 6.22 -21.70
CA LEU A 363 58.22 6.17 -23.17
C LEU A 363 58.97 7.36 -23.77
N THR A 364 58.89 8.54 -23.16
CA THR A 364 59.65 9.71 -23.58
C THR A 364 61.15 9.51 -23.34
N LEU A 365 61.55 8.99 -22.21
CA LEU A 365 62.91 8.64 -21.90
C LEU A 365 63.44 7.56 -22.87
N GLU A 366 62.69 6.47 -23.11
CA GLU A 366 63.01 5.44 -24.07
C GLU A 366 63.22 6.01 -25.48
N ARG A 367 62.33 6.94 -25.92
CA ARG A 367 62.45 7.61 -27.23
C ARG A 367 63.72 8.41 -27.32
N ILE A 368 64.06 9.29 -26.33
CA ILE A 368 65.23 10.13 -26.32
C ILE A 368 66.50 9.26 -26.30
N PHE A 369 66.53 8.23 -25.45
CA PHE A 369 67.62 7.25 -25.30
C PHE A 369 67.95 6.59 -26.64
N ILE A 370 66.94 6.19 -27.41
CA ILE A 370 67.10 5.56 -28.72
C ILE A 370 67.36 6.55 -29.83
N GLU A 371 66.60 7.63 -29.93
CA GLU A 371 66.70 8.64 -31.01
C GLU A 371 68.03 9.34 -30.98
N LYS A 372 68.48 9.69 -29.77
CA LYS A 372 69.77 10.35 -29.58
C LYS A 372 70.93 9.36 -29.46
N LYS A 373 70.70 8.07 -29.58
CA LYS A 373 71.67 6.98 -29.58
C LYS A 373 72.52 6.91 -28.29
N ILE A 374 71.98 7.37 -27.16
CA ILE A 374 72.68 7.35 -25.86
C ILE A 374 73.15 5.93 -25.49
N TYR A 375 72.47 4.89 -25.93
CA TYR A 375 72.87 3.50 -25.75
C TYR A 375 74.27 3.20 -26.31
N ARG A 376 74.83 3.99 -27.25
CA ARG A 376 76.16 3.80 -27.77
C ARG A 376 77.25 4.27 -26.79
N ASP A 377 76.96 5.16 -25.90
CA ASP A 377 77.92 5.62 -24.89
C ASP A 377 78.11 4.57 -23.81
N ILE A 378 77.17 3.69 -23.61
CA ILE A 378 77.25 2.55 -22.69
C ILE A 378 78.30 1.55 -23.16
N GLU A 379 78.48 1.34 -24.44
CA GLU A 379 79.45 0.38 -25.02
C GLU A 379 80.92 0.74 -24.64
N LYS A 380 81.19 1.92 -24.19
CA LYS A 380 82.52 2.40 -23.81
C LYS A 380 82.85 2.23 -22.31
N GLU A 381 81.85 1.87 -21.52
CA GLU A 381 81.94 1.84 -20.07
C GLU A 381 82.26 0.39 -19.59
N ASN A 382 83.19 0.27 -18.68
CA ASN A 382 83.64 -1.06 -18.12
C ASN A 382 83.00 -1.37 -16.73
N THR A 383 82.26 -0.43 -16.15
CA THR A 383 81.69 -0.57 -14.83
C THR A 383 80.19 -0.25 -14.88
N TRP A 384 79.42 -0.86 -14.01
CA TRP A 384 77.98 -0.65 -13.93
C TRP A 384 77.64 0.83 -13.52
N GLU A 385 78.44 1.41 -12.62
CA GLU A 385 78.32 2.80 -12.23
C GLU A 385 78.66 3.74 -13.41
N GLY A 386 79.62 3.37 -14.24
CA GLY A 386 79.93 4.09 -15.48
C GLY A 386 78.75 4.10 -16.45
N VAL A 387 78.10 2.94 -16.64
CA VAL A 387 76.91 2.81 -17.47
C VAL A 387 75.79 3.73 -17.01
N ILE A 388 75.51 3.73 -15.66
CA ILE A 388 74.44 4.62 -15.10
C ILE A 388 74.81 6.07 -15.33
N ASN A 389 76.04 6.48 -15.07
CA ASN A 389 76.49 7.84 -15.25
C ASN A 389 76.50 8.27 -16.76
N ALA A 390 76.90 7.38 -17.68
CA ALA A 390 76.86 7.66 -19.12
C ALA A 390 75.42 7.90 -19.59
N ILE A 391 74.44 7.10 -19.15
CA ILE A 391 73.02 7.34 -19.46
C ILE A 391 72.54 8.67 -18.87
N ARG A 392 72.86 8.89 -17.59
CA ARG A 392 72.46 10.13 -16.92
C ARG A 392 72.97 11.36 -17.63
N ASN A 393 74.26 11.40 -17.93
CA ASN A 393 74.93 12.53 -18.65
C ASN A 393 74.37 12.68 -20.06
N GLY A 394 74.03 11.60 -20.76
CA GLY A 394 73.43 11.62 -22.08
C GLY A 394 71.99 12.16 -22.07
N LEU A 395 71.28 12.07 -20.96
CA LEU A 395 69.91 12.56 -20.82
C LEU A 395 69.85 14.04 -20.35
N ILE A 396 70.85 14.56 -19.63
CA ILE A 396 70.90 15.96 -19.13
C ILE A 396 70.55 16.98 -20.18
N PRO A 397 71.08 16.98 -21.42
CA PRO A 397 70.76 17.99 -22.44
C PRO A 397 69.30 18.01 -22.83
N PHE A 398 68.51 17.00 -22.50
CA PHE A 398 67.14 16.81 -22.88
C PHE A 398 66.15 16.94 -21.71
N GLU A 399 66.61 17.36 -20.51
CA GLU A 399 65.76 17.51 -19.31
C GLU A 399 64.56 18.45 -19.56
N SER A 400 64.75 19.49 -20.35
CA SER A 400 63.65 20.38 -20.72
C SER A 400 62.51 19.69 -21.48
N GLN A 401 62.79 18.59 -22.20
CA GLN A 401 61.77 17.81 -22.90
C GLN A 401 61.16 16.77 -21.96
N ILE A 402 61.88 16.38 -20.89
CA ILE A 402 61.46 15.32 -19.95
C ILE A 402 60.51 15.87 -18.87
N LYS A 403 60.61 17.18 -18.55
CA LYS A 403 59.73 17.95 -17.62
C LYS A 403 59.72 17.46 -16.16
N TYR A 404 60.65 16.62 -15.72
CA TYR A 404 60.79 16.17 -14.34
C TYR A 404 62.21 15.59 -14.11
N GLU A 405 62.56 15.35 -12.84
CA GLU A 405 63.83 14.82 -12.40
C GLU A 405 63.99 13.33 -12.71
N ILE A 406 65.11 12.94 -13.27
CA ILE A 406 65.40 11.56 -13.67
C ILE A 406 65.96 10.85 -12.44
N ASN A 407 65.33 9.78 -12.03
CA ASN A 407 65.79 8.89 -10.92
C ASN A 407 66.55 7.65 -11.42
N ASP A 408 67.26 6.99 -10.50
CA ASP A 408 68.04 5.81 -10.83
C ASP A 408 67.16 4.64 -11.35
N ASP A 409 65.97 4.50 -10.87
CA ASP A 409 65.00 3.46 -11.36
C ASP A 409 64.65 3.66 -12.84
N ASP A 410 64.54 4.93 -13.30
CA ASP A 410 64.31 5.24 -14.70
C ASP A 410 65.52 4.81 -15.57
N ILE A 411 66.72 5.06 -15.08
CA ILE A 411 67.95 4.69 -15.77
C ILE A 411 68.08 3.19 -15.85
N LEU A 412 67.83 2.50 -14.73
CA LEU A 412 67.84 1.02 -14.69
C LEU A 412 66.87 0.42 -15.71
N LYS A 413 65.67 0.94 -15.82
CA LYS A 413 64.66 0.46 -16.84
C LYS A 413 65.10 0.72 -18.28
N LEU A 414 65.91 1.78 -18.53
CA LEU A 414 66.48 2.01 -19.84
C LEU A 414 67.55 0.99 -20.24
N THR A 415 68.30 0.43 -19.28
CA THR A 415 69.25 -0.65 -19.58
C THR A 415 68.61 -1.96 -19.97
N GLU A 416 67.33 -2.16 -19.60
CA GLU A 416 66.55 -3.39 -19.92
C GLU A 416 65.87 -3.37 -21.28
N ILE A 417 66.08 -2.30 -22.06
CA ILE A 417 65.44 -2.12 -23.37
C ILE A 417 65.94 -3.19 -24.38
N ARG A 418 65.01 -3.91 -24.97
CA ARG A 418 65.30 -4.92 -25.99
C ARG A 418 65.81 -4.28 -27.26
N ILE A 419 66.88 -4.82 -27.86
CA ILE A 419 67.52 -4.36 -29.10
C ILE A 419 66.51 -4.13 -30.27
N LYS A 420 65.48 -4.99 -30.35
CA LYS A 420 64.38 -4.88 -31.31
C LYS A 420 63.72 -3.50 -31.33
N LYS A 421 63.64 -2.80 -30.19
CA LYS A 421 62.99 -1.46 -30.06
C LYS A 421 63.81 -0.35 -30.69
N ILE A 422 65.04 -0.59 -31.04
CA ILE A 422 65.94 0.43 -31.65
C ILE A 422 65.63 0.68 -33.11
N SER A 423 64.76 -0.10 -33.74
CA SER A 423 64.38 0.07 -35.16
C SER A 423 63.53 1.32 -35.39
N ARG A 424 63.62 1.96 -36.62
CA ARG A 424 62.79 3.07 -37.01
C ARG A 424 61.28 2.76 -36.94
N PHE A 425 60.91 1.53 -37.22
CA PHE A 425 59.50 1.06 -37.13
C PHE A 425 58.97 1.12 -35.70
N ASP A 426 59.73 0.73 -34.72
CA ASP A 426 59.33 0.74 -33.31
C ASP A 426 59.35 2.18 -32.73
N LEU A 427 60.20 3.11 -33.23
CA LEU A 427 60.18 4.53 -32.88
C LEU A 427 58.89 5.22 -33.29
N ASN A 428 58.40 4.95 -34.51
CA ASN A 428 57.14 5.51 -34.96
C ASN A 428 55.97 5.02 -34.10
N LYS A 429 55.95 3.72 -33.76
CA LYS A 429 54.98 3.18 -32.82
C LYS A 429 55.05 3.77 -31.41
N ALA A 430 56.26 4.07 -30.92
CA ALA A 430 56.45 4.71 -29.63
C ALA A 430 55.87 6.15 -29.65
N MET A 431 56.09 6.91 -30.77
CA MET A 431 55.51 8.24 -30.93
C MET A 431 53.97 8.21 -30.97
N GLU A 432 53.38 7.26 -31.70
CA GLU A 432 51.91 7.09 -31.70
C GLU A 432 51.38 6.81 -30.30
N LYS A 433 52.05 5.95 -29.55
CA LYS A 433 51.67 5.66 -28.14
C LYS A 433 51.81 6.87 -27.23
N ILE A 434 52.87 7.66 -27.37
CA ILE A 434 53.06 8.89 -26.58
C ILE A 434 51.92 9.85 -26.85
N ASN A 435 51.55 10.09 -28.12
CA ASN A 435 50.43 10.95 -28.48
C ASN A 435 49.09 10.45 -27.89
N GLN A 436 48.82 9.13 -27.98
CA GLN A 436 47.62 8.52 -27.35
C GLN A 436 47.59 8.73 -25.83
N ILE A 437 48.73 8.63 -25.16
CA ILE A 437 48.82 8.86 -23.72
C ILE A 437 48.61 10.32 -23.39
N GLU A 438 49.16 11.25 -24.20
CA GLU A 438 48.98 12.72 -24.03
C GLU A 438 47.48 13.08 -24.17
N GLU A 439 46.80 12.55 -25.16
CA GLU A 439 45.34 12.71 -25.31
C GLU A 439 44.59 12.16 -24.09
N SER A 440 45.01 10.97 -23.61
CA SER A 440 44.45 10.37 -22.42
C SER A 440 44.68 11.20 -21.16
N ILE A 441 45.87 11.75 -20.97
CA ILE A 441 46.21 12.68 -19.85
C ILE A 441 45.35 13.93 -19.93
N SER A 442 45.23 14.52 -21.13
CA SER A 442 44.38 15.69 -21.33
C SER A 442 42.93 15.42 -20.98
N THR A 443 42.40 14.27 -21.42
CA THR A 443 41.04 13.83 -21.11
C THR A 443 40.84 13.64 -19.61
N VAL A 444 41.77 12.96 -18.91
CA VAL A 444 41.71 12.76 -17.46
C VAL A 444 41.77 14.10 -16.72
N LYS A 445 42.67 15.02 -17.12
CA LYS A 445 42.77 16.36 -16.53
C LYS A 445 41.48 17.17 -16.73
N ASN A 446 40.83 17.06 -17.90
CA ASN A 446 39.56 17.69 -18.16
C ASN A 446 38.45 17.09 -17.28
N ASN A 447 38.39 15.75 -17.12
CA ASN A 447 37.43 15.07 -16.25
C ASN A 447 37.62 15.46 -14.77
N LEU A 448 38.86 15.62 -14.30
CA LEU A 448 39.16 16.12 -12.96
C LEU A 448 38.70 17.57 -12.76
N LYS A 449 38.84 18.44 -13.77
CA LYS A 449 38.36 19.80 -13.74
C LYS A 449 36.82 19.88 -13.72
N ASN A 450 36.14 18.98 -14.45
CA ASN A 450 34.69 18.91 -14.58
C ASN A 450 34.16 17.65 -13.88
N LEU A 451 34.56 17.46 -12.60
CA LEU A 451 34.32 16.20 -11.87
C LEU A 451 32.82 15.87 -11.70
N ILE A 452 31.99 16.88 -11.49
CA ILE A 452 30.52 16.68 -11.34
C ILE A 452 29.92 16.17 -12.66
N ASP A 453 30.24 16.74 -13.79
CA ASP A 453 29.73 16.28 -15.09
C ASP A 453 30.25 14.88 -15.44
N TYR A 454 31.51 14.59 -15.09
CA TYR A 454 32.08 13.25 -15.21
C TYR A 454 31.30 12.24 -14.34
N SER A 455 30.98 12.58 -13.10
CA SER A 455 30.20 11.72 -12.19
C SER A 455 28.76 11.52 -12.67
N ILE A 456 28.13 12.55 -13.22
CA ILE A 456 26.80 12.43 -13.87
C ILE A 456 26.88 11.45 -15.03
N SER A 457 27.87 11.61 -15.92
CA SER A 457 28.08 10.71 -17.07
C SER A 457 28.33 9.26 -16.63
N TYR A 458 29.03 9.06 -15.51
CA TYR A 458 29.23 7.75 -14.91
C TYR A 458 27.88 7.11 -14.48
N PHE A 459 27.04 7.84 -13.73
CA PHE A 459 25.72 7.35 -13.34
C PHE A 459 24.80 7.08 -14.55
N GLU A 460 24.83 7.96 -15.55
CA GLU A 460 24.07 7.77 -16.80
C GLU A 460 24.59 6.54 -17.58
N GLY A 461 25.89 6.26 -17.52
CA GLY A 461 26.50 5.02 -18.03
C GLY A 461 25.95 3.79 -17.32
N LEU A 462 25.94 3.78 -16.00
CA LEU A 462 25.35 2.66 -15.22
C LEU A 462 23.87 2.43 -15.56
N LEU A 463 23.11 3.51 -15.76
CA LEU A 463 21.71 3.40 -16.13
C LEU A 463 21.54 2.77 -17.51
N ARG A 464 22.36 3.13 -18.47
CA ARG A 464 22.34 2.57 -19.83
C ARG A 464 22.73 1.10 -19.86
N ASP A 465 23.80 0.74 -19.13
CA ASP A 465 24.45 -0.57 -19.24
C ASP A 465 23.76 -1.62 -18.37
N TYR A 466 23.21 -1.23 -17.20
CA TYR A 466 22.61 -2.13 -16.21
C TYR A 466 21.15 -1.83 -15.88
N GLY A 467 20.56 -0.76 -16.45
CA GLY A 467 19.18 -0.36 -16.13
C GLY A 467 18.09 -1.15 -16.87
N LYS A 468 18.43 -1.97 -17.86
CA LYS A 468 17.44 -2.75 -18.58
C LYS A 468 16.66 -3.66 -17.60
N ASP A 469 15.34 -3.74 -17.77
CA ASP A 469 14.42 -4.58 -16.97
C ASP A 469 14.40 -4.27 -15.45
N LYS A 470 14.94 -3.12 -15.01
CA LYS A 470 14.94 -2.65 -13.62
C LYS A 470 13.86 -1.57 -13.38
N ASP A 471 12.66 -1.74 -13.96
CA ASP A 471 11.54 -0.83 -13.71
C ASP A 471 10.93 -1.05 -12.33
N ARG A 472 10.26 0.01 -11.81
CA ARG A 472 9.55 -0.09 -10.52
C ARG A 472 8.48 -1.19 -10.58
N ARG A 473 8.45 -2.03 -9.55
CA ARG A 473 7.46 -3.11 -9.40
C ARG A 473 6.33 -2.72 -8.47
N THR A 474 6.63 -2.00 -7.38
CA THR A 474 5.65 -1.64 -6.36
C THR A 474 4.89 -0.38 -6.77
N GLU A 475 3.56 -0.46 -6.87
CA GLU A 475 2.70 0.68 -7.15
C GLU A 475 2.53 1.56 -5.92
N ILE A 476 2.67 2.89 -6.06
CA ILE A 476 2.41 3.85 -4.98
C ILE A 476 0.98 4.35 -5.09
N ARG A 477 0.18 4.12 -4.03
CA ARG A 477 -1.22 4.53 -3.97
C ARG A 477 -1.61 4.88 -2.53
N VAL A 478 -2.45 5.89 -2.35
CA VAL A 478 -3.08 6.19 -1.06
C VAL A 478 -4.16 5.16 -0.77
N PHE A 479 -4.19 4.65 0.47
CA PHE A 479 -5.17 3.65 0.86
C PHE A 479 -6.36 4.28 1.57
N ASP A 480 -7.57 3.89 1.13
CA ASP A 480 -8.77 4.12 1.91
C ASP A 480 -8.73 3.27 3.20
N ASN A 481 -9.23 3.86 4.29
CA ASN A 481 -9.32 3.15 5.55
C ASN A 481 -10.40 2.06 5.47
N VAL A 482 -9.98 0.80 5.50
CA VAL A 482 -10.90 -0.33 5.60
C VAL A 482 -11.39 -0.46 7.03
N ASP A 483 -12.70 -0.23 7.24
CA ASP A 483 -13.35 -0.42 8.55
C ASP A 483 -13.66 -1.92 8.74
N ALA A 484 -12.88 -2.58 9.58
CA ALA A 484 -13.01 -4.01 9.86
C ALA A 484 -14.42 -4.40 10.30
N THR A 485 -15.14 -3.50 11.00
CA THR A 485 -16.51 -3.79 11.46
C THR A 485 -17.53 -3.82 10.33
N LYS A 486 -17.25 -3.16 9.21
CA LYS A 486 -18.14 -3.15 8.02
C LYS A 486 -17.94 -4.35 7.12
N VAL A 487 -16.76 -4.95 7.11
CA VAL A 487 -16.39 -6.02 6.18
C VAL A 487 -16.42 -7.41 6.81
N VAL A 488 -16.45 -7.51 8.14
CA VAL A 488 -16.49 -8.81 8.83
C VAL A 488 -17.76 -9.61 8.51
N THR A 489 -17.59 -10.90 8.32
CA THR A 489 -18.71 -11.81 8.14
C THR A 489 -19.37 -12.10 9.49
N ARG A 490 -20.71 -11.91 9.57
CA ARG A 490 -21.49 -12.23 10.75
C ARG A 490 -21.83 -13.72 10.75
N ASN A 491 -21.14 -14.47 11.56
CA ASN A 491 -21.24 -15.94 11.64
C ASN A 491 -21.78 -16.46 12.97
N LEU A 492 -22.00 -15.56 13.93
CA LEU A 492 -22.58 -15.88 15.22
C LEU A 492 -24.03 -15.41 15.29
N LYS A 493 -24.84 -16.10 16.05
CA LYS A 493 -26.25 -15.74 16.33
C LYS A 493 -26.36 -15.21 17.75
N LEU A 494 -26.95 -14.03 17.90
CA LEU A 494 -27.24 -13.43 19.20
C LEU A 494 -28.64 -13.83 19.66
N TYR A 495 -28.74 -14.21 20.91
CA TYR A 495 -29.98 -14.57 21.57
C TYR A 495 -30.17 -13.72 22.82
N ILE A 496 -31.44 -13.63 23.30
CA ILE A 496 -31.84 -12.87 24.48
C ILE A 496 -32.78 -13.65 25.34
N ASN A 497 -32.54 -13.62 26.64
CA ASN A 497 -33.50 -14.05 27.68
C ASN A 497 -33.97 -12.79 28.45
N ARG A 498 -35.17 -12.32 28.11
CA ARG A 498 -35.73 -11.07 28.67
C ARG A 498 -36.10 -11.20 30.13
N GLU A 499 -36.56 -12.37 30.56
CA GLU A 499 -37.01 -12.65 31.93
C GLU A 499 -35.83 -12.70 32.90
N GLU A 500 -34.77 -13.41 32.52
CA GLU A 500 -33.58 -13.54 33.34
C GLU A 500 -32.60 -12.39 33.14
N GLY A 501 -32.71 -11.60 32.04
CA GLY A 501 -31.87 -10.45 31.75
C GLY A 501 -30.52 -10.81 31.16
N PHE A 502 -30.41 -11.91 30.40
CA PHE A 502 -29.18 -12.33 29.71
C PHE A 502 -29.25 -12.13 28.21
N ILE A 503 -28.08 -11.83 27.64
CA ILE A 503 -27.86 -11.87 26.19
C ILE A 503 -26.61 -12.71 25.90
N GLY A 504 -26.50 -13.33 24.71
CA GLY A 504 -25.29 -14.06 24.37
C GLY A 504 -25.47 -15.00 23.18
N THR A 505 -24.37 -15.59 22.74
CA THR A 505 -24.34 -16.49 21.56
C THR A 505 -24.63 -17.97 21.93
N SER A 506 -24.52 -18.34 23.20
CA SER A 506 -24.78 -19.70 23.69
C SER A 506 -26.23 -19.95 24.09
N LEU A 507 -27.08 -18.94 24.16
CA LEU A 507 -28.48 -19.01 24.59
C LEU A 507 -29.42 -19.51 23.50
N ARG A 508 -29.13 -20.65 22.87
CA ARG A 508 -29.82 -21.17 21.67
C ARG A 508 -31.29 -21.56 21.87
N LYS A 509 -31.71 -21.69 23.11
CA LYS A 509 -33.13 -22.03 23.48
C LYS A 509 -34.00 -20.78 23.67
N ASP A 510 -33.36 -19.58 23.71
CA ASP A 510 -34.02 -18.31 23.97
C ASP A 510 -34.35 -17.58 22.65
N GLU A 511 -34.89 -16.37 22.73
CA GLU A 511 -35.29 -15.55 21.58
C GLU A 511 -34.09 -15.17 20.72
N TYR A 512 -34.12 -15.49 19.41
CA TYR A 512 -33.14 -15.05 18.45
C TYR A 512 -33.32 -13.56 18.15
N VAL A 513 -32.21 -12.80 18.16
CA VAL A 513 -32.20 -11.34 17.91
C VAL A 513 -31.67 -11.02 16.50
N CYS A 514 -30.44 -11.38 16.22
CA CYS A 514 -29.77 -11.06 14.95
C CYS A 514 -28.47 -11.85 14.78
N ASP A 515 -27.94 -11.84 13.56
CA ASP A 515 -26.59 -12.33 13.29
C ASP A 515 -25.54 -11.27 13.68
N CYS A 516 -24.47 -11.71 14.33
CA CYS A 516 -23.37 -10.87 14.80
C CYS A 516 -22.01 -11.52 14.58
N SER A 517 -20.95 -10.83 14.92
CA SER A 517 -19.57 -11.30 14.92
C SER A 517 -18.95 -11.14 16.31
N ASP A 518 -17.88 -11.87 16.58
CA ASP A 518 -17.07 -11.79 17.81
C ASP A 518 -16.45 -10.40 18.06
N ILE A 519 -16.36 -9.56 17.04
CA ILE A 519 -15.83 -8.19 17.15
C ILE A 519 -16.93 -7.12 17.29
N ASP A 520 -18.21 -7.50 17.11
CA ASP A 520 -19.32 -6.56 17.23
C ASP A 520 -19.55 -6.13 18.70
N ASP A 521 -20.05 -4.92 18.86
CA ASP A 521 -20.60 -4.40 20.10
C ASP A 521 -22.14 -4.52 20.06
N ILE A 522 -22.77 -4.84 21.17
CA ILE A 522 -24.21 -4.98 21.31
C ILE A 522 -24.76 -3.85 22.15
N ILE A 523 -25.73 -3.11 21.62
CA ILE A 523 -26.48 -2.11 22.37
C ILE A 523 -27.73 -2.72 22.98
N VAL A 524 -27.95 -2.45 24.24
CA VAL A 524 -29.11 -2.95 25.03
C VAL A 524 -29.82 -1.81 25.72
N PHE A 525 -31.16 -1.80 25.64
CA PHE A 525 -32.04 -0.88 26.37
C PHE A 525 -32.96 -1.68 27.27
N THR A 526 -33.19 -1.17 28.49
CA THR A 526 -34.05 -1.83 29.48
C THR A 526 -35.31 -1.02 29.78
N SER A 527 -36.32 -1.70 30.28
CA SER A 527 -37.59 -1.09 30.70
C SER A 527 -37.41 -0.06 31.82
N SER A 528 -36.34 -0.16 32.62
CA SER A 528 -35.96 0.82 33.64
C SER A 528 -35.40 2.14 33.05
N GLY A 529 -35.26 2.25 31.72
CA GLY A 529 -34.70 3.43 31.06
C GLY A 529 -33.18 3.48 31.04
N LYS A 530 -32.51 2.36 31.22
CA LYS A 530 -31.04 2.26 31.10
C LYS A 530 -30.61 1.76 29.74
N MET A 531 -29.42 2.16 29.32
CA MET A 531 -28.77 1.74 28.11
C MET A 531 -27.34 1.29 28.44
N LYS A 532 -26.90 0.18 27.87
CA LYS A 532 -25.51 -0.31 27.96
C LYS A 532 -25.05 -0.83 26.61
N VAL A 533 -23.75 -0.69 26.30
CA VAL A 533 -23.13 -1.35 25.17
C VAL A 533 -22.05 -2.30 25.67
N VAL A 534 -22.12 -3.54 25.25
CA VAL A 534 -21.22 -4.63 25.64
C VAL A 534 -20.66 -5.31 24.40
N ARG A 535 -19.50 -5.95 24.51
CA ARG A 535 -18.96 -6.79 23.44
C ARG A 535 -19.75 -8.09 23.36
N VAL A 536 -19.81 -8.69 22.14
CA VAL A 536 -20.39 -10.03 21.96
C VAL A 536 -19.62 -11.05 22.80
N ASP A 537 -20.37 -11.87 23.55
CA ASP A 537 -19.83 -12.97 24.36
C ASP A 537 -20.84 -14.14 24.40
N SER A 538 -20.44 -15.23 24.99
CA SER A 538 -21.25 -16.44 25.11
C SER A 538 -22.51 -16.22 25.97
N LYS A 539 -22.40 -15.55 27.13
CA LYS A 539 -23.51 -15.21 28.03
C LYS A 539 -23.13 -13.99 28.89
N ILE A 540 -23.93 -12.94 28.82
CA ILE A 540 -23.72 -11.69 29.58
C ILE A 540 -25.02 -11.36 30.31
N PHE A 541 -24.91 -11.05 31.62
CA PHE A 541 -26.02 -10.49 32.39
C PHE A 541 -26.07 -8.96 32.18
N ILE A 542 -27.24 -8.45 31.85
CA ILE A 542 -27.50 -7.00 31.67
C ILE A 542 -28.36 -6.50 32.85
N GLU A 543 -29.61 -6.79 32.84
CA GLU A 543 -30.65 -6.46 33.83
C GLU A 543 -31.97 -7.13 33.36
N LYS A 544 -32.85 -7.46 34.28
CA LYS A 544 -34.21 -7.91 33.92
C LYS A 544 -35.00 -6.85 33.19
N GLY A 545 -35.90 -7.27 32.30
CA GLY A 545 -36.73 -6.35 31.54
C GLY A 545 -36.02 -5.67 30.37
N ILE A 546 -35.31 -6.45 29.55
CA ILE A 546 -34.66 -5.95 28.34
C ILE A 546 -35.73 -5.62 27.29
N GLU A 547 -35.78 -4.36 26.83
CA GLU A 547 -36.71 -3.88 25.82
C GLU A 547 -36.19 -4.10 24.41
N TYR A 548 -34.91 -3.73 24.18
CA TYR A 548 -34.31 -3.77 22.84
C TYR A 548 -32.85 -4.20 22.88
N VAL A 549 -32.45 -5.03 21.91
CA VAL A 549 -31.08 -5.48 21.70
C VAL A 549 -30.75 -5.46 20.20
N SER A 550 -29.57 -4.97 19.85
CA SER A 550 -29.09 -5.00 18.46
C SER A 550 -27.56 -4.83 18.39
N VAL A 551 -26.97 -5.09 17.24
CA VAL A 551 -25.57 -4.75 16.97
C VAL A 551 -25.40 -3.23 16.94
N PHE A 552 -24.49 -2.71 17.73
CA PHE A 552 -24.17 -1.29 17.82
C PHE A 552 -23.23 -0.84 16.71
N LYS A 553 -23.57 0.21 16.00
CA LYS A 553 -22.74 0.83 14.98
C LYS A 553 -22.20 2.16 15.48
N LYS A 554 -20.88 2.28 15.65
CA LYS A 554 -20.24 3.56 16.02
C LYS A 554 -20.49 4.61 14.95
N LYS A 555 -20.72 5.88 15.37
CA LYS A 555 -20.98 7.03 14.50
C LYS A 555 -22.25 6.92 13.66
N ASP A 556 -23.15 5.97 13.93
CA ASP A 556 -24.44 5.87 13.26
C ASP A 556 -25.36 6.97 13.78
N SER A 557 -25.61 7.99 12.94
CA SER A 557 -26.54 9.09 13.21
C SER A 557 -27.92 8.84 12.62
N ARG A 558 -28.13 7.74 11.88
CA ARG A 558 -29.39 7.45 11.20
C ARG A 558 -30.30 6.55 11.99
N THR A 559 -29.78 5.68 12.85
CA THR A 559 -30.61 4.90 13.78
C THR A 559 -31.17 5.81 14.88
N ILE A 560 -32.44 6.13 14.77
CA ILE A 560 -33.15 6.98 15.74
C ILE A 560 -34.01 6.09 16.64
N TYR A 561 -33.84 6.32 17.94
CA TYR A 561 -34.62 5.63 18.97
C TYR A 561 -35.80 6.55 19.37
N ASN A 562 -37.01 6.08 19.18
CA ASN A 562 -38.24 6.76 19.60
C ASN A 562 -38.67 6.16 20.93
N VAL A 563 -38.88 7.00 21.93
CA VAL A 563 -39.13 6.53 23.31
C VAL A 563 -40.21 7.36 23.97
N ILE A 564 -41.20 6.69 24.60
CA ILE A 564 -42.11 7.27 25.58
C ILE A 564 -41.79 6.62 26.92
N TYR A 565 -41.48 7.43 27.92
CA TYR A 565 -41.21 6.93 29.28
C TYR A 565 -41.95 7.77 30.35
N LYS A 566 -42.23 7.13 31.44
CA LYS A 566 -42.79 7.76 32.65
C LYS A 566 -41.66 7.98 33.63
N ASP A 567 -41.52 9.20 34.11
CA ASP A 567 -40.55 9.58 35.13
C ASP A 567 -40.98 9.04 36.52
N GLY A 568 -40.07 8.39 37.20
CA GLY A 568 -40.33 7.72 38.45
C GLY A 568 -40.73 8.65 39.59
N LYS A 569 -40.20 9.90 39.63
CA LYS A 569 -40.44 10.89 40.68
C LYS A 569 -41.69 11.71 40.40
N SER A 570 -41.77 12.35 39.25
CA SER A 570 -42.87 13.25 38.87
C SER A 570 -44.11 12.52 38.37
N LYS A 571 -44.02 11.27 37.97
CA LYS A 571 -45.03 10.46 37.29
C LYS A 571 -45.53 11.04 35.96
N ILE A 572 -44.88 12.08 35.46
CA ILE A 572 -45.12 12.70 34.16
C ILE A 572 -44.58 11.79 33.07
N SER A 573 -45.28 11.66 31.94
CA SER A 573 -44.82 10.92 30.77
C SER A 573 -44.17 11.84 29.76
N TYR A 574 -43.03 11.44 29.28
CA TYR A 574 -42.21 12.19 28.31
C TYR A 574 -42.07 11.40 27.02
N ILE A 575 -41.99 12.15 25.88
CA ILE A 575 -41.70 11.62 24.55
C ILE A 575 -40.42 12.23 24.02
N LYS A 576 -39.57 11.42 23.43
CA LYS A 576 -38.31 11.86 22.81
C LYS A 576 -37.84 10.98 21.68
N ARG A 577 -37.00 11.58 20.84
CA ARG A 577 -36.25 10.94 19.76
C ARG A 577 -34.76 11.23 19.95
N PHE A 578 -33.91 10.24 19.79
CA PHE A 578 -32.46 10.46 19.92
C PHE A 578 -31.66 9.41 19.14
N ALA A 579 -30.40 9.78 18.76
CA ALA A 579 -29.40 8.86 18.22
C ALA A 579 -28.34 8.52 19.26
N VAL A 580 -27.65 7.38 19.08
CA VAL A 580 -26.49 6.97 19.89
C VAL A 580 -25.28 6.84 18.98
N THR A 581 -24.49 7.89 18.86
CA THR A 581 -23.33 7.96 17.94
C THR A 581 -22.02 7.57 18.61
N GLY A 582 -21.91 7.72 19.92
CA GLY A 582 -20.70 7.40 20.70
C GLY A 582 -21.02 6.96 22.13
N ILE A 583 -20.28 5.99 22.60
CA ILE A 583 -20.39 5.43 23.94
C ILE A 583 -19.04 4.97 24.48
N THR A 584 -18.96 4.80 25.80
CA THR A 584 -17.92 4.01 26.45
C THR A 584 -18.49 2.62 26.70
N ARG A 585 -17.77 1.57 26.31
CA ARG A 585 -18.18 0.17 26.49
C ARG A 585 -18.34 -0.14 27.99
N ASP A 586 -19.30 -0.97 28.33
CA ASP A 586 -19.66 -1.43 29.69
C ASP A 586 -20.17 -0.36 30.64
N LYS A 587 -20.19 0.92 30.25
CA LYS A 587 -20.79 2.01 31.00
C LYS A 587 -22.32 2.00 30.86
N VAL A 588 -23.02 2.12 31.97
CA VAL A 588 -24.48 2.29 31.98
C VAL A 588 -24.83 3.76 31.80
N TYR A 589 -25.76 4.02 30.90
CA TYR A 589 -26.30 5.35 30.62
C TYR A 589 -27.79 5.36 30.92
N ASP A 590 -28.29 6.43 31.51
CA ASP A 590 -29.71 6.61 31.78
C ASP A 590 -30.35 7.48 30.69
N ILE A 591 -31.44 6.98 30.11
CA ILE A 591 -32.23 7.71 29.09
C ILE A 591 -33.45 8.43 29.69
N SER A 592 -33.77 8.17 30.97
CA SER A 592 -34.91 8.72 31.70
C SER A 592 -34.56 9.79 32.73
N GLN A 593 -33.33 10.36 32.71
CA GLN A 593 -32.80 11.32 33.69
C GLN A 593 -32.48 10.75 35.10
N GLY A 594 -32.44 9.41 35.24
CA GLY A 594 -32.00 8.77 36.49
C GLY A 594 -32.96 8.80 37.66
N SER A 595 -34.22 9.19 37.44
CA SER A 595 -35.24 9.11 38.53
C SER A 595 -35.59 7.66 38.84
N LEU A 596 -35.40 7.26 40.10
CA LEU A 596 -35.71 5.93 40.58
C LEU A 596 -37.18 5.58 40.29
N GLY A 597 -37.45 4.38 39.71
CA GLY A 597 -38.78 3.93 39.33
C GLY A 597 -39.31 4.53 38.01
N SER A 598 -38.47 5.11 37.18
CA SER A 598 -38.80 5.44 35.78
C SER A 598 -39.08 4.17 35.00
N LEU A 599 -40.01 4.24 34.03
CA LEU A 599 -40.47 3.10 33.25
C LEU A 599 -40.65 3.53 31.79
N VAL A 600 -40.06 2.77 30.89
CA VAL A 600 -40.29 2.89 29.44
C VAL A 600 -41.63 2.29 29.10
N LEU A 601 -42.49 3.05 28.41
CA LEU A 601 -43.85 2.67 28.03
C LEU A 601 -43.93 2.31 26.53
N HIS A 602 -43.01 2.83 25.73
CA HIS A 602 -42.89 2.53 24.31
C HIS A 602 -41.44 2.76 23.88
N PHE A 603 -40.93 1.85 23.08
CA PHE A 603 -39.58 1.91 22.54
C PHE A 603 -39.53 1.34 21.14
N THR A 604 -38.97 2.09 20.19
CA THR A 604 -38.67 1.58 18.84
C THR A 604 -37.31 2.09 18.38
N ALA A 605 -36.65 1.28 17.57
CA ALA A 605 -35.39 1.61 16.91
C ALA A 605 -35.61 1.70 15.39
N ASN A 606 -35.37 2.85 14.84
CA ASN A 606 -35.67 3.20 13.46
C ASN A 606 -34.39 3.45 12.68
N SER A 607 -33.98 2.51 11.84
CA SER A 607 -32.66 2.48 11.15
C SER A 607 -32.43 3.62 10.14
N ASN A 608 -33.50 4.31 9.75
CA ASN A 608 -33.44 5.46 8.85
C ASN A 608 -34.24 6.66 9.40
N GLY A 609 -34.41 6.75 10.73
CA GLY A 609 -35.06 7.88 11.37
C GLY A 609 -36.56 7.98 11.07
N GLU A 610 -37.22 6.85 10.84
CA GLU A 610 -38.67 6.80 10.67
C GLU A 610 -39.36 7.34 11.92
N ALA A 611 -40.48 8.04 11.73
CA ALA A 611 -41.28 8.66 12.78
C ALA A 611 -42.68 8.05 12.77
N GLU A 612 -42.89 7.08 13.65
CA GLU A 612 -44.16 6.39 13.77
C GLU A 612 -45.25 7.21 14.44
N LYS A 613 -46.49 6.81 14.25
CA LYS A 613 -47.64 7.32 15.01
C LYS A 613 -48.07 6.27 16.04
N VAL A 614 -48.35 6.74 17.24
CA VAL A 614 -48.77 5.94 18.36
C VAL A 614 -50.05 6.43 18.94
N ARG A 615 -50.83 5.55 19.57
CA ARG A 615 -51.96 5.91 20.37
C ARG A 615 -51.68 5.63 21.83
N TYR A 616 -51.87 6.65 22.70
CA TYR A 616 -51.70 6.48 24.12
C TYR A 616 -53.00 6.64 24.89
N TYR A 617 -53.15 5.90 25.96
CA TYR A 617 -54.36 5.82 26.78
C TYR A 617 -54.06 6.33 28.18
N ILE A 618 -54.87 7.26 28.68
CA ILE A 618 -54.78 7.81 30.04
C ILE A 618 -55.48 6.86 31.01
N LYS A 619 -54.83 6.54 32.11
CA LYS A 619 -55.38 5.67 33.16
C LYS A 619 -56.54 6.37 33.87
N LYS A 620 -57.69 5.69 34.07
CA LYS A 620 -58.82 6.19 34.84
C LYS A 620 -58.37 6.38 36.30
N SER A 621 -58.59 7.58 36.84
CA SER A 621 -58.31 7.96 38.24
C SER A 621 -59.21 9.12 38.65
N LYS A 622 -59.33 9.41 39.96
CA LYS A 622 -60.09 10.54 40.46
C LYS A 622 -59.72 11.87 39.76
N SER A 623 -58.41 12.05 39.43
CA SER A 623 -57.92 13.26 38.74
C SER A 623 -58.21 13.31 37.23
N THR A 624 -58.67 12.21 36.63
CA THR A 624 -58.98 12.09 35.20
C THR A 624 -60.47 11.77 34.92
N GLU A 625 -61.32 11.80 35.93
CA GLU A 625 -62.73 11.45 35.82
C GLU A 625 -63.48 12.40 34.89
N ASN A 626 -63.11 13.69 34.89
CA ASN A 626 -63.71 14.73 34.06
C ASN A 626 -63.13 14.87 32.63
N LEU A 627 -62.19 14.00 32.26
CA LEU A 627 -61.66 14.03 30.90
C LEU A 627 -62.66 13.43 29.90
N ARG A 628 -63.07 14.29 28.93
CA ARG A 628 -63.98 13.88 27.84
C ARG A 628 -63.40 12.78 26.95
N LYS A 629 -62.07 12.82 26.74
CA LYS A 629 -61.33 11.87 25.92
C LYS A 629 -60.13 11.32 26.70
N ARG A 630 -59.82 10.04 26.58
CA ARG A 630 -58.72 9.38 27.29
C ARG A 630 -57.77 8.64 26.38
N ASP A 631 -58.01 8.61 25.09
CA ASP A 631 -57.11 8.11 24.02
C ASP A 631 -56.73 9.27 23.09
N TYR A 632 -55.45 9.32 22.78
CA TYR A 632 -54.89 10.36 21.96
C TYR A 632 -53.87 9.76 20.99
N ASP A 633 -53.85 10.27 19.74
CA ASP A 633 -52.86 9.93 18.75
C ASP A 633 -51.69 10.91 18.86
N GLU A 634 -50.46 10.41 18.81
CA GLU A 634 -49.27 11.22 18.81
C GLU A 634 -48.35 10.78 17.66
N ASP A 635 -47.73 11.76 17.00
CA ASP A 635 -46.87 11.57 15.84
C ASP A 635 -45.44 11.98 16.21
N PHE A 636 -44.51 10.99 16.17
CA PHE A 636 -43.11 11.26 16.48
C PHE A 636 -42.43 12.23 15.50
N SER A 637 -42.96 12.44 14.28
CA SER A 637 -42.42 13.40 13.31
C SER A 637 -42.45 14.86 13.82
N ARG A 638 -43.37 15.18 14.73
CA ARG A 638 -43.50 16.50 15.37
C ARG A 638 -42.42 16.76 16.42
N HIS A 639 -41.63 15.75 16.77
CA HIS A 639 -40.63 15.87 17.82
C HIS A 639 -39.22 15.87 17.21
N GLN A 640 -38.46 16.91 17.51
CA GLN A 640 -37.05 17.01 17.07
C GLN A 640 -36.18 15.93 17.72
N ILE A 641 -35.18 15.48 16.97
CA ILE A 641 -34.15 14.58 17.47
C ILE A 641 -33.26 15.33 18.47
N LYS A 642 -33.19 14.87 19.70
CA LYS A 642 -32.46 15.51 20.81
C LYS A 642 -31.26 14.64 21.24
N SER A 643 -30.47 15.18 22.13
CA SER A 643 -29.38 14.42 22.76
C SER A 643 -29.96 13.25 23.59
N ARG A 644 -29.21 12.15 23.68
CA ARG A 644 -29.55 10.99 24.53
C ARG A 644 -29.86 11.38 25.98
N SER A 645 -29.14 12.34 26.55
CA SER A 645 -29.33 12.83 27.93
C SER A 645 -30.47 13.83 28.10
N ALA A 646 -31.11 14.29 27.03
CA ALA A 646 -32.23 15.22 27.13
C ALA A 646 -33.48 14.54 27.75
N ARG A 647 -34.25 15.27 28.54
CA ARG A 647 -35.51 14.78 29.14
C ARG A 647 -36.57 14.45 28.10
N GLY A 648 -36.65 15.14 27.00
CA GLY A 648 -37.72 15.04 26.02
C GLY A 648 -38.83 16.09 26.23
N ASN A 649 -39.91 15.96 25.47
CA ASN A 649 -41.09 16.79 25.58
C ASN A 649 -42.12 16.14 26.51
N ILE A 650 -42.93 16.91 27.21
CA ILE A 650 -44.01 16.36 28.04
C ILE A 650 -45.10 15.85 27.10
N LEU A 651 -45.42 14.58 27.18
CA LEU A 651 -46.49 13.93 26.46
C LEU A 651 -47.82 14.06 27.27
N SER A 652 -47.76 13.69 28.57
CA SER A 652 -48.93 13.78 29.44
C SER A 652 -48.53 14.01 30.90
N LYS A 653 -49.23 14.90 31.56
CA LYS A 653 -49.13 15.08 33.03
C LYS A 653 -49.95 14.01 33.79
N HIS A 654 -50.81 13.27 33.08
CA HIS A 654 -51.62 12.22 33.65
C HIS A 654 -50.91 10.85 33.46
N ASN A 655 -51.23 9.91 34.35
CA ASN A 655 -50.64 8.60 34.27
C ASN A 655 -51.17 7.81 33.07
N LEU A 656 -50.29 7.26 32.23
CA LEU A 656 -50.69 6.49 31.08
C LEU A 656 -50.99 5.03 31.47
N LEU A 657 -52.00 4.46 30.82
CA LEU A 657 -52.36 3.04 30.97
C LEU A 657 -51.48 2.18 30.07
N LYS A 658 -51.43 2.54 28.77
CA LYS A 658 -50.67 1.88 27.74
C LYS A 658 -50.38 2.81 26.56
N VAL A 659 -49.39 2.42 25.70
CA VAL A 659 -49.10 3.04 24.40
C VAL A 659 -49.15 1.96 23.35
N GLU A 660 -49.85 2.19 22.24
CA GLU A 660 -49.99 1.22 21.16
C GLU A 660 -49.42 1.84 19.86
N PHE A 661 -48.69 1.07 19.11
CA PHE A 661 -48.24 1.40 17.77
C PHE A 661 -49.46 1.47 16.84
N LYS A 662 -49.55 2.53 16.04
CA LYS A 662 -50.62 2.71 15.09
C LYS A 662 -50.18 2.54 13.64
N GLU A 663 -49.20 3.30 13.21
CA GLU A 663 -48.67 3.20 11.87
C GLU A 663 -47.19 3.61 11.79
N LYS A 664 -46.47 3.04 10.83
CA LYS A 664 -45.10 3.40 10.52
C LYS A 664 -45.09 4.72 9.76
N GLY A 665 -44.32 5.71 10.21
CA GLY A 665 -44.18 7.02 9.54
C GLY A 665 -42.96 7.02 8.59
N LEU A 666 -42.83 8.16 7.90
CA LEU A 666 -41.71 8.39 6.99
C LEU A 666 -40.46 8.83 7.76
N SER A 667 -39.29 8.72 7.11
CA SER A 667 -38.04 9.23 7.64
C SER A 667 -38.05 10.76 7.73
N THR A 668 -37.56 11.30 8.84
CA THR A 668 -37.38 12.74 9.05
C THR A 668 -35.92 13.21 8.80
N LEU A 669 -35.07 12.31 8.26
CA LEU A 669 -33.66 12.59 8.03
C LEU A 669 -33.39 13.04 6.60
N LYS A 670 -32.24 13.69 6.38
CA LYS A 670 -31.74 14.06 5.05
C LYS A 670 -31.64 12.82 4.12
N PRO A 671 -31.72 13.00 2.78
CA PRO A 671 -31.60 11.93 1.80
C PRO A 671 -30.34 11.06 2.04
N ARG A 672 -30.41 9.78 1.67
CA ARG A 672 -29.28 8.86 1.76
C ARG A 672 -28.84 8.37 0.39
N ASN A 673 -27.53 8.28 0.16
CA ASN A 673 -27.00 7.71 -1.07
C ASN A 673 -27.19 6.20 -1.07
N ILE A 674 -27.57 5.66 -2.23
CA ILE A 674 -27.78 4.21 -2.45
C ILE A 674 -26.98 3.80 -3.67
N TRP A 675 -26.41 2.60 -3.61
CA TRP A 675 -25.66 1.96 -4.69
C TRP A 675 -26.29 0.62 -5.02
N PHE A 676 -26.17 0.19 -6.27
CA PHE A 676 -26.56 -1.15 -6.72
C PHE A 676 -25.31 -1.96 -7.02
N ASP A 677 -25.17 -3.10 -6.35
CA ASP A 677 -24.10 -4.06 -6.61
C ASP A 677 -24.57 -5.09 -7.65
N PRO A 678 -24.06 -5.04 -8.91
CA PRO A 678 -24.51 -5.92 -9.99
C PRO A 678 -24.06 -7.38 -9.81
N ILE A 679 -23.08 -7.64 -8.93
CA ILE A 679 -22.53 -8.98 -8.71
C ILE A 679 -23.41 -9.76 -7.73
N VAL A 680 -23.76 -9.14 -6.62
CA VAL A 680 -24.65 -9.77 -5.62
C VAL A 680 -26.11 -9.46 -5.83
N LEU A 681 -26.45 -8.64 -6.82
CA LEU A 681 -27.81 -8.22 -7.18
C LEU A 681 -28.57 -7.64 -5.99
N LYS A 682 -27.94 -6.70 -5.27
CA LYS A 682 -28.51 -6.04 -4.08
C LYS A 682 -28.22 -4.55 -4.04
N LEU A 683 -29.07 -3.80 -3.35
CA LEU A 683 -28.80 -2.43 -2.96
C LEU A 683 -27.84 -2.42 -1.76
N ASN A 684 -27.02 -1.36 -1.66
CA ASN A 684 -26.14 -1.15 -0.51
C ASN A 684 -25.95 0.35 -0.21
N LEU A 685 -25.37 0.63 0.96
CA LEU A 685 -25.01 1.96 1.46
C LEU A 685 -23.50 2.15 1.58
N ASP A 686 -22.73 1.17 1.13
CA ASP A 686 -21.29 1.07 1.35
C ASP A 686 -20.47 1.55 0.15
N SER A 687 -21.09 2.30 -0.76
CA SER A 687 -20.47 2.83 -2.00
C SER A 687 -19.93 1.76 -2.95
N ARG A 688 -20.59 0.58 -3.01
CA ARG A 688 -20.16 -0.55 -3.85
C ARG A 688 -21.04 -0.68 -5.09
N GLY A 689 -20.42 -0.84 -6.26
CA GLY A 689 -21.10 -0.95 -7.54
C GLY A 689 -21.57 0.39 -8.09
N ASN A 690 -22.71 0.41 -8.80
CA ASN A 690 -23.22 1.57 -9.50
C ASN A 690 -23.92 2.55 -8.56
N PRO A 691 -23.56 3.84 -8.52
CA PRO A 691 -24.26 4.85 -7.72
C PRO A 691 -25.64 5.12 -8.31
N LEU A 692 -26.69 5.06 -7.49
CA LEU A 692 -28.06 5.38 -7.89
C LEU A 692 -28.48 6.79 -7.46
N GLY A 693 -27.64 7.47 -6.63
CA GLY A 693 -27.90 8.81 -6.13
C GLY A 693 -28.54 8.87 -4.75
N ALA A 694 -28.99 10.06 -4.37
CA ALA A 694 -29.59 10.35 -3.07
C ALA A 694 -31.11 10.12 -3.08
N PHE A 695 -31.60 9.33 -2.13
CA PHE A 695 -33.02 8.97 -1.98
C PHE A 695 -33.60 9.58 -0.70
N ARG A 696 -34.73 10.23 -0.81
CA ARG A 696 -35.61 10.63 0.30
C ARG A 696 -36.50 9.45 0.73
N ALA A 697 -37.29 9.65 1.74
CA ALA A 697 -38.18 8.59 2.26
C ALA A 697 -39.31 8.21 1.29
N GLU A 698 -39.76 9.19 0.52
CA GLU A 698 -40.83 9.05 -0.47
C GLU A 698 -40.35 8.59 -1.84
N ASP A 699 -39.06 8.63 -2.13
CA ASP A 699 -38.53 8.29 -3.44
C ASP A 699 -38.67 6.79 -3.72
N LEU A 700 -39.00 6.47 -4.94
CA LEU A 700 -39.10 5.11 -5.43
C LEU A 700 -37.94 4.78 -6.39
N LEU A 701 -37.62 3.51 -6.48
CA LEU A 701 -36.64 2.94 -7.40
C LEU A 701 -37.38 2.37 -8.61
N LEU A 702 -37.03 2.85 -9.81
CA LEU A 702 -37.49 2.27 -11.07
C LEU A 702 -36.60 1.08 -11.44
N ILE A 703 -37.21 -0.03 -11.80
CA ILE A 703 -36.53 -1.23 -12.26
C ILE A 703 -37.15 -1.69 -13.56
N ILE A 704 -36.34 -1.86 -14.61
CA ILE A 704 -36.73 -2.45 -15.87
C ILE A 704 -35.89 -3.70 -16.06
N SER A 705 -36.52 -4.84 -16.18
CA SER A 705 -35.89 -6.16 -16.26
C SER A 705 -35.84 -6.68 -17.70
N GLU A 706 -34.89 -7.57 -17.99
CA GLU A 706 -34.78 -8.24 -19.31
C GLU A 706 -35.95 -9.15 -19.65
N ASP A 707 -36.68 -9.61 -18.63
CA ASP A 707 -37.87 -10.45 -18.76
C ASP A 707 -39.10 -9.74 -19.33
N GLY A 708 -38.99 -8.47 -19.70
CA GLY A 708 -40.10 -7.69 -20.25
C GLY A 708 -40.97 -7.00 -19.20
N THR A 709 -40.56 -6.98 -17.93
CA THR A 709 -41.31 -6.39 -16.82
C THR A 709 -40.66 -5.10 -16.31
N LEU A 710 -41.51 -4.20 -15.79
CA LEU A 710 -41.06 -3.03 -15.05
C LEU A 710 -41.85 -2.87 -13.75
N LYS A 711 -41.21 -2.26 -12.73
CA LYS A 711 -41.86 -1.91 -11.46
C LYS A 711 -41.20 -0.73 -10.80
N THR A 712 -41.93 -0.10 -9.90
CA THR A 712 -41.38 0.89 -8.96
C THR A 712 -41.54 0.38 -7.53
N ILE A 713 -40.47 0.39 -6.76
CA ILE A 713 -40.47 -0.11 -5.37
C ILE A 713 -39.74 0.88 -4.44
N PRO A 714 -40.03 0.86 -3.13
CA PRO A 714 -39.18 1.56 -2.16
C PRO A 714 -37.74 1.03 -2.21
N PRO A 715 -36.72 1.91 -2.06
CA PRO A 715 -35.31 1.51 -2.16
C PRO A 715 -34.83 0.85 -0.86
N GLU A 716 -35.32 -0.34 -0.56
CA GLU A 716 -34.94 -1.10 0.62
C GLU A 716 -33.66 -1.90 0.39
N VAL A 717 -32.65 -1.72 1.27
CA VAL A 717 -31.34 -2.41 1.18
C VAL A 717 -31.44 -3.94 1.29
N SER A 718 -32.54 -4.45 1.87
CA SER A 718 -32.87 -5.89 1.94
C SER A 718 -33.31 -6.50 0.61
N THR A 719 -33.67 -5.66 -0.39
CA THR A 719 -34.21 -6.13 -1.66
C THR A 719 -33.17 -6.93 -2.44
N GLN A 720 -33.54 -8.19 -2.77
CA GLN A 720 -32.77 -9.07 -3.65
C GLN A 720 -33.39 -9.05 -5.05
N PHE A 721 -32.59 -8.81 -6.08
CA PHE A 721 -33.01 -8.85 -7.47
C PHE A 721 -32.83 -10.26 -8.05
N LYS A 722 -33.76 -10.70 -8.89
CA LYS A 722 -33.71 -12.04 -9.50
C LYS A 722 -32.73 -12.13 -10.67
N GLY A 723 -32.40 -11.01 -11.30
CA GLY A 723 -31.49 -10.87 -12.41
C GLY A 723 -30.91 -9.45 -12.52
N LEU A 724 -29.99 -9.26 -13.46
CA LEU A 724 -29.43 -7.95 -13.72
C LEU A 724 -30.49 -7.07 -14.40
N PRO A 725 -30.91 -5.92 -13.82
CA PRO A 725 -31.87 -5.04 -14.47
C PRO A 725 -31.22 -4.30 -15.64
N ILE A 726 -31.98 -4.06 -16.72
CA ILE A 726 -31.54 -3.20 -17.84
C ILE A 726 -31.42 -1.76 -17.37
N VAL A 727 -32.42 -1.27 -16.59
CA VAL A 727 -32.43 0.06 -15.99
C VAL A 727 -32.73 -0.09 -14.51
N ILE A 728 -31.93 0.55 -13.70
CA ILE A 728 -32.15 0.71 -12.25
C ILE A 728 -31.74 2.14 -11.85
N GLU A 729 -32.73 2.94 -11.45
CA GLU A 729 -32.50 4.35 -11.10
C GLU A 729 -33.60 4.89 -10.19
N ARG A 730 -33.40 6.10 -9.64
CA ARG A 730 -34.48 6.81 -8.92
C ARG A 730 -35.60 7.12 -9.89
N TRP A 731 -36.83 6.70 -9.56
CA TRP A 731 -38.00 6.98 -10.37
C TRP A 731 -38.39 8.47 -10.33
N ILE A 732 -38.58 9.07 -11.50
CA ILE A 732 -39.05 10.43 -11.69
C ILE A 732 -40.32 10.35 -12.55
N LYS A 733 -41.41 10.82 -12.00
CA LYS A 733 -42.75 10.69 -12.60
C LYS A 733 -42.84 11.30 -13.99
N GLU A 734 -42.18 12.42 -14.21
CA GLU A 734 -42.22 13.20 -15.45
C GLU A 734 -41.25 12.68 -16.51
N LYS A 735 -40.34 11.77 -16.14
CA LYS A 735 -39.30 11.23 -17.01
C LYS A 735 -39.83 10.06 -17.85
N PRO A 736 -39.98 10.21 -19.20
CA PRO A 736 -40.51 9.16 -20.05
C PRO A 736 -39.53 8.08 -20.34
N ILE A 737 -40.00 6.87 -20.55
CA ILE A 737 -39.22 5.76 -21.03
C ILE A 737 -39.37 5.66 -22.54
N THR A 738 -38.24 5.50 -23.25
CA THR A 738 -38.21 5.25 -24.69
C THR A 738 -37.82 3.81 -24.95
N MET A 739 -38.58 3.16 -25.79
CA MET A 739 -38.41 1.75 -26.12
C MET A 739 -38.54 1.52 -27.61
N VAL A 740 -37.69 0.66 -28.19
CA VAL A 740 -37.82 0.15 -29.52
C VAL A 740 -37.99 -1.37 -29.45
N TYR A 741 -38.99 -1.90 -30.14
CA TYR A 741 -39.26 -3.31 -30.17
C TYR A 741 -39.57 -3.77 -31.60
N TYR A 742 -39.38 -5.04 -31.91
CA TYR A 742 -39.73 -5.71 -33.14
C TYR A 742 -41.04 -6.48 -32.91
N ASP A 743 -42.07 -6.19 -33.72
CA ASP A 743 -43.34 -6.90 -33.71
C ASP A 743 -43.25 -8.08 -34.67
N GLU A 744 -43.27 -9.30 -34.18
CA GLU A 744 -43.07 -10.50 -34.98
C GLU A 744 -44.25 -10.78 -35.96
N ASN A 745 -45.46 -10.36 -35.60
CA ASN A 745 -46.64 -10.50 -36.44
C ASN A 745 -46.61 -9.52 -37.59
N LYS A 746 -46.27 -8.28 -37.37
CA LYS A 746 -46.18 -7.23 -38.38
C LYS A 746 -44.86 -7.22 -39.13
N LYS A 747 -43.84 -7.91 -38.60
CA LYS A 747 -42.46 -7.95 -39.11
C LYS A 747 -41.82 -6.56 -39.23
N GLU A 748 -42.12 -5.68 -38.30
CA GLU A 748 -41.74 -4.28 -38.32
C GLU A 748 -41.19 -3.80 -36.96
N TYR A 749 -40.38 -2.74 -37.00
CA TYR A 749 -39.85 -2.09 -35.79
C TYR A 749 -40.77 -0.92 -35.38
N PHE A 750 -41.10 -0.86 -34.09
CA PHE A 750 -41.90 0.19 -33.46
C PHE A 750 -41.10 0.91 -32.40
N ILE A 751 -41.29 2.23 -32.32
CA ILE A 751 -40.74 3.03 -31.20
C ILE A 751 -41.93 3.53 -30.36
N LYS A 752 -41.76 3.48 -29.06
CA LYS A 752 -42.76 3.87 -28.07
C LYS A 752 -42.10 4.74 -27.03
N ARG A 753 -42.81 5.84 -26.64
CA ARG A 753 -42.39 6.72 -25.57
C ARG A 753 -43.57 6.90 -24.60
N PHE A 754 -43.37 6.60 -23.31
CA PHE A 754 -44.45 6.56 -22.34
C PHE A 754 -44.00 6.95 -20.94
N LEU A 755 -44.93 7.43 -20.11
CA LEU A 755 -44.72 7.65 -18.68
C LEU A 755 -45.13 6.44 -17.88
N ILE A 756 -44.45 6.25 -16.73
CA ILE A 756 -44.76 5.18 -15.77
C ILE A 756 -45.50 5.79 -14.57
N GLU A 757 -46.71 5.29 -14.28
CA GLU A 757 -47.36 5.53 -13.03
C GLU A 757 -46.75 4.67 -11.92
N SER A 758 -46.72 5.22 -10.68
CA SER A 758 -46.22 4.50 -9.51
C SER A 758 -47.02 3.22 -9.25
N GLN A 759 -46.32 2.04 -9.33
CA GLN A 759 -46.96 0.75 -9.08
C GLN A 759 -46.00 -0.23 -8.43
N ASN A 760 -46.40 -0.80 -7.29
CA ASN A 760 -45.66 -1.84 -6.61
C ASN A 760 -45.75 -3.23 -7.31
N LYS A 761 -46.58 -3.33 -8.34
CA LYS A 761 -46.78 -4.56 -9.12
C LYS A 761 -45.93 -4.56 -10.39
N GLU A 762 -45.45 -5.71 -10.78
CA GLU A 762 -44.74 -5.91 -12.03
C GLU A 762 -45.74 -5.71 -13.21
N LEU A 763 -45.39 -4.84 -14.13
CA LEU A 763 -46.15 -4.56 -15.34
C LEU A 763 -45.36 -5.03 -16.55
N PRO A 764 -45.97 -5.83 -17.47
CA PRO A 764 -45.36 -6.14 -18.73
C PRO A 764 -45.32 -4.89 -19.62
N TYR A 765 -44.15 -4.48 -20.06
CA TYR A 765 -43.97 -3.35 -20.99
C TYR A 765 -43.92 -3.82 -22.45
N LEU A 766 -43.76 -5.12 -22.69
CA LEU A 766 -43.82 -5.78 -23.99
C LEU A 766 -45.11 -6.60 -24.09
N LYS A 767 -45.66 -6.67 -25.29
CA LYS A 767 -46.69 -7.64 -25.64
C LYS A 767 -46.01 -8.99 -25.93
N GLU A 768 -46.74 -10.12 -25.81
CA GLU A 768 -46.20 -11.46 -26.00
C GLU A 768 -45.50 -11.66 -27.36
N GLU A 769 -45.92 -10.91 -28.39
CA GLU A 769 -45.42 -10.96 -29.75
C GLU A 769 -44.30 -9.96 -30.05
N GLY A 770 -43.85 -9.19 -29.09
CA GLY A 770 -42.84 -8.12 -29.19
C GLY A 770 -41.48 -8.57 -28.71
N LYS A 771 -40.43 -8.38 -29.51
CA LYS A 771 -39.05 -8.58 -29.12
C LYS A 771 -38.36 -7.24 -28.84
N LEU A 772 -37.85 -7.06 -27.62
CA LEU A 772 -37.14 -5.86 -27.22
C LEU A 772 -35.84 -5.71 -28.08
N VAL A 773 -35.64 -4.51 -28.63
CA VAL A 773 -34.44 -4.16 -29.38
C VAL A 773 -33.59 -3.15 -28.64
N PHE A 774 -34.26 -2.15 -28.00
CA PHE A 774 -33.60 -1.09 -27.25
C PHE A 774 -34.56 -0.49 -26.23
N ILE A 775 -34.08 -0.13 -25.06
CA ILE A 775 -34.84 0.61 -24.06
C ILE A 775 -33.92 1.56 -23.31
N THR A 776 -34.41 2.76 -23.02
CA THR A 776 -33.68 3.76 -22.24
C THR A 776 -34.65 4.62 -21.43
N SER A 777 -34.19 5.06 -20.28
CA SER A 777 -34.83 6.04 -19.43
C SER A 777 -34.24 7.43 -19.58
N GLU A 778 -33.31 7.64 -20.51
CA GLU A 778 -32.67 8.94 -20.71
C GLU A 778 -33.66 10.00 -21.12
N TRP A 779 -33.44 11.22 -20.65
CA TRP A 779 -34.27 12.38 -21.00
C TRP A 779 -33.91 12.88 -22.40
N ARG A 780 -34.92 12.95 -23.30
CA ARG A 780 -34.73 13.36 -24.68
C ARG A 780 -33.61 12.66 -25.44
N PRO A 781 -33.68 11.32 -25.58
CA PRO A 781 -32.58 10.56 -26.17
C PRO A 781 -32.51 10.78 -27.70
N VAL A 782 -31.29 10.87 -28.21
CA VAL A 782 -30.98 10.73 -29.64
C VAL A 782 -30.43 9.33 -29.86
N ILE A 783 -31.13 8.50 -30.64
CA ILE A 783 -30.71 7.12 -30.91
C ILE A 783 -30.02 7.00 -32.25
N ASN A 784 -28.99 6.18 -32.31
CA ASN A 784 -28.31 5.81 -33.55
C ASN A 784 -28.63 4.35 -33.92
N ILE A 785 -29.22 4.16 -35.12
CA ILE A 785 -29.64 2.88 -35.62
C ILE A 785 -28.59 2.38 -36.62
N HIS A 786 -27.94 1.26 -36.31
CA HIS A 786 -26.98 0.59 -37.14
C HIS A 786 -27.66 -0.56 -37.90
N PHE A 787 -27.61 -0.56 -39.23
CA PHE A 787 -28.21 -1.61 -40.06
C PHE A 787 -27.22 -2.75 -40.32
N LYS A 788 -27.77 -3.97 -40.55
CA LYS A 788 -26.94 -5.10 -40.99
C LYS A 788 -26.48 -4.85 -42.43
N LYS A 789 -25.17 -5.09 -42.68
CA LYS A 789 -24.61 -5.03 -44.05
C LYS A 789 -25.18 -6.18 -44.93
N ASN A 790 -25.63 -5.85 -46.13
CA ASN A 790 -25.90 -6.85 -47.17
C ASN A 790 -24.62 -7.11 -47.96
N ARG A 791 -24.48 -8.33 -48.57
CA ARG A 791 -23.33 -8.63 -49.43
C ARG A 791 -23.28 -7.63 -50.59
N GLY A 792 -22.21 -6.87 -50.73
CA GLY A 792 -21.96 -5.91 -51.81
C GLY A 792 -22.19 -4.43 -51.46
N GLU A 793 -22.57 -4.06 -50.23
CA GLU A 793 -22.68 -2.65 -49.82
C GLU A 793 -21.37 -2.19 -49.15
N GLU A 794 -20.72 -1.12 -49.63
CA GLU A 794 -19.61 -0.42 -49.00
C GLU A 794 -20.16 0.58 -47.99
N GLY A 795 -19.65 0.49 -46.76
CA GLY A 795 -19.97 1.42 -45.66
C GLY A 795 -21.08 0.93 -44.71
N ALA A 796 -20.95 1.21 -43.40
CA ALA A 796 -22.00 0.99 -42.41
C ALA A 796 -23.08 2.07 -42.58
N GLN A 797 -24.32 1.68 -42.88
CA GLN A 797 -25.42 2.64 -42.90
C GLN A 797 -25.95 2.87 -41.48
N GLU A 798 -25.97 4.12 -41.10
CA GLU A 798 -26.48 4.57 -39.81
C GLU A 798 -27.59 5.60 -40.00
N LYS A 799 -28.54 5.60 -39.08
CA LYS A 799 -29.60 6.62 -39.01
C LYS A 799 -29.74 7.13 -37.59
N LYS A 800 -29.58 8.41 -37.41
CA LYS A 800 -29.83 9.10 -36.13
C LYS A 800 -31.28 9.59 -36.09
N ILE A 801 -31.91 9.41 -34.93
CA ILE A 801 -33.28 9.83 -34.68
C ILE A 801 -33.31 10.58 -33.35
N ASN A 802 -33.74 11.85 -33.34
CA ASN A 802 -34.18 12.58 -32.17
C ASN A 802 -35.54 12.04 -31.76
N VAL A 803 -35.65 11.36 -30.65
CA VAL A 803 -36.88 10.70 -30.22
C VAL A 803 -37.97 11.68 -29.84
N GLU A 804 -37.64 12.85 -29.32
CA GLU A 804 -38.63 13.86 -28.93
C GLU A 804 -39.34 14.43 -30.15
N GLU A 805 -38.61 14.68 -31.23
CA GLU A 805 -39.21 15.15 -32.52
C GLU A 805 -39.94 14.07 -33.26
N PHE A 806 -39.57 12.80 -33.03
CA PHE A 806 -40.11 11.66 -33.79
C PHE A 806 -41.41 11.12 -33.20
N ILE A 807 -41.58 11.15 -31.87
CA ILE A 807 -42.74 10.60 -31.19
C ILE A 807 -43.06 11.34 -29.92
N ASP A 808 -44.33 11.75 -29.78
CA ASP A 808 -44.88 12.29 -28.52
C ASP A 808 -45.02 11.20 -27.45
N ILE A 809 -45.12 11.65 -26.19
CA ILE A 809 -45.41 10.76 -25.07
C ILE A 809 -46.83 10.21 -25.24
N LYS A 810 -46.93 8.88 -25.30
CA LYS A 810 -48.22 8.17 -25.47
C LYS A 810 -48.57 7.37 -24.21
N GLY A 811 -49.80 6.92 -24.13
CA GLY A 811 -50.20 6.03 -23.03
C GLY A 811 -49.43 4.74 -22.96
N PHE A 812 -49.23 4.18 -21.76
CA PHE A 812 -48.49 2.96 -21.50
C PHE A 812 -48.91 1.75 -22.36
N LYS A 813 -50.23 1.63 -22.70
CA LYS A 813 -50.77 0.53 -23.53
C LYS A 813 -50.65 0.79 -25.04
N ALA A 814 -50.22 1.97 -25.49
CA ALA A 814 -50.13 2.30 -26.92
C ALA A 814 -49.04 1.47 -27.64
N SER A 815 -49.21 1.12 -28.89
CA SER A 815 -48.27 0.37 -29.70
C SER A 815 -47.06 1.22 -30.20
N GLY A 816 -47.16 2.56 -30.13
CA GLY A 816 -46.11 3.46 -30.59
C GLY A 816 -46.21 3.74 -32.13
N ASN A 817 -45.17 4.37 -32.68
CA ASN A 817 -45.00 4.69 -34.06
C ASN A 817 -44.10 3.68 -34.80
N ARG A 818 -44.29 3.48 -36.08
CA ARG A 818 -43.39 2.70 -36.92
C ARG A 818 -42.05 3.43 -36.99
N LEU A 819 -40.93 2.75 -36.67
CA LEU A 819 -39.60 3.35 -36.56
C LEU A 819 -38.99 3.67 -37.94
N LEU A 820 -39.19 2.80 -38.92
CA LEU A 820 -38.65 2.94 -40.28
C LEU A 820 -39.75 3.34 -41.25
N THR A 821 -39.93 4.65 -41.41
CA THR A 821 -40.97 5.23 -42.27
C THR A 821 -40.51 5.51 -43.72
N GLU A 822 -39.20 5.61 -43.98
CA GLU A 822 -38.62 5.89 -45.28
C GLU A 822 -38.48 4.62 -46.12
N LYS A 823 -38.91 4.62 -47.41
CA LYS A 823 -38.86 3.48 -48.31
C LYS A 823 -37.51 2.82 -48.41
N LYS A 824 -36.38 3.55 -48.32
CA LYS A 824 -35.02 3.02 -48.41
C LYS A 824 -34.65 2.09 -47.22
N TYR A 825 -35.36 2.15 -46.09
CA TYR A 825 -35.06 1.35 -44.90
C TYR A 825 -36.07 0.21 -44.64
N PHE A 826 -37.20 0.12 -45.38
CA PHE A 826 -38.27 -0.86 -45.14
C PHE A 826 -37.84 -2.33 -45.14
N LYS A 827 -36.83 -2.69 -45.89
CA LYS A 827 -36.31 -4.10 -45.98
C LYS A 827 -35.03 -4.31 -45.18
N LYS A 828 -34.50 -3.25 -44.50
CA LYS A 828 -33.24 -3.37 -43.77
C LYS A 828 -33.46 -3.93 -42.37
N LYS A 829 -32.64 -4.90 -41.99
CA LYS A 829 -32.62 -5.42 -40.62
C LYS A 829 -31.72 -4.54 -39.74
N ILE A 830 -32.21 -4.17 -38.59
CA ILE A 830 -31.43 -3.46 -37.56
C ILE A 830 -30.41 -4.46 -36.97
N ASN A 831 -29.17 -4.04 -36.90
CA ASN A 831 -28.11 -4.79 -36.23
C ASN A 831 -28.06 -4.44 -34.73
N LYS A 832 -27.99 -3.13 -34.44
CA LYS A 832 -27.90 -2.58 -33.10
C LYS A 832 -28.51 -1.19 -33.07
N ILE A 833 -29.14 -0.83 -31.94
CA ILE A 833 -29.49 0.55 -31.61
C ILE A 833 -28.63 0.95 -30.44
N SER A 834 -28.03 2.12 -30.52
CA SER A 834 -27.24 2.71 -29.41
C SER A 834 -27.75 4.12 -29.08
N LEU A 835 -27.60 4.53 -27.85
CA LEU A 835 -27.77 5.93 -27.47
C LEU A 835 -26.61 6.71 -28.09
N PHE A 836 -26.94 7.78 -28.82
CA PHE A 836 -25.95 8.67 -29.42
C PHE A 836 -25.71 9.89 -28.52
N ASP A 837 -26.83 10.48 -28.04
CA ASP A 837 -26.81 11.65 -27.16
C ASP A 837 -28.08 11.68 -26.30
N SER A 838 -28.03 12.41 -25.20
CA SER A 838 -29.20 12.68 -24.35
C SER A 838 -29.07 14.03 -23.69
N LEU A 839 -30.18 14.75 -23.51
CA LEU A 839 -30.18 15.95 -22.67
C LEU A 839 -30.34 15.54 -21.20
N PRO A 840 -29.61 16.15 -20.28
CA PRO A 840 -29.80 15.88 -18.86
C PRO A 840 -31.18 16.29 -18.41
N TYR A 841 -31.79 15.55 -17.50
CA TYR A 841 -33.02 15.91 -16.84
C TYR A 841 -32.77 17.12 -15.93
N GLU A 842 -33.22 18.28 -16.31
CA GLU A 842 -33.30 19.44 -15.41
C GLU A 842 -34.55 19.28 -14.53
N GLU A 843 -34.36 19.13 -13.22
CA GLU A 843 -35.41 19.30 -12.26
C GLU A 843 -35.93 20.74 -12.45
N VAL A 844 -37.06 20.90 -13.12
CA VAL A 844 -37.72 22.17 -13.24
C VAL A 844 -38.03 22.61 -11.82
N LYS A 845 -37.38 23.69 -11.35
CA LYS A 845 -37.63 24.34 -10.07
C LYS A 845 -39.08 24.79 -10.01
N LYS A 846 -40.01 23.88 -9.77
CA LYS A 846 -41.42 24.14 -9.50
C LYS A 846 -41.74 23.88 -8.04
N ASN A 847 -40.99 24.46 -7.13
CA ASN A 847 -41.44 24.67 -5.76
C ASN A 847 -40.64 25.81 -5.12
N PRO A 848 -41.20 27.00 -5.04
CA PRO A 848 -40.56 28.11 -4.32
C PRO A 848 -40.43 27.85 -2.82
N GLU A 849 -41.16 26.92 -2.24
CA GLU A 849 -41.11 26.59 -0.81
C GLU A 849 -39.87 25.78 -0.37
N ILE A 850 -39.09 25.25 -1.30
CA ILE A 850 -37.84 24.52 -0.96
C ILE A 850 -36.63 25.47 -0.81
N ASN A 851 -36.68 26.64 -1.39
CA ASN A 851 -35.59 27.62 -1.34
C ASN A 851 -35.49 28.37 0.00
N GLU A 852 -36.51 28.37 0.86
CA GLU A 852 -36.44 29.03 2.16
C GLU A 852 -35.87 28.17 3.29
N LEU A 853 -35.63 26.85 3.06
CA LEU A 853 -35.04 25.96 4.04
C LEU A 853 -33.52 25.80 3.90
N GLU A 854 -32.90 26.31 2.84
CA GLU A 854 -31.44 26.20 2.61
C GLU A 854 -30.62 27.41 3.11
N VAL A 855 -31.23 28.43 3.70
CA VAL A 855 -30.55 29.69 4.06
C VAL A 855 -30.22 29.81 5.55
N ASN A 856 -30.38 28.80 6.36
CA ASN A 856 -29.96 28.86 7.77
C ASN A 856 -29.07 27.68 8.19
N GLU A 857 -27.86 27.57 7.61
CA GLU A 857 -26.72 26.97 8.31
C GLU A 857 -25.92 28.11 8.96
N PRO A 858 -25.68 28.09 10.28
CA PRO A 858 -24.72 29.00 10.87
C PRO A 858 -23.33 28.54 10.44
N GLU A 859 -22.67 29.38 9.65
CA GLU A 859 -21.23 29.29 9.44
C GLU A 859 -20.52 29.31 10.80
N THR A 860 -20.03 28.17 11.25
CA THR A 860 -19.03 28.09 12.31
C THR A 860 -17.69 28.51 11.72
N VAL A 861 -17.46 29.81 11.73
CA VAL A 861 -16.15 30.40 11.49
C VAL A 861 -15.22 29.91 12.61
N LEU A 862 -14.36 28.95 12.31
CA LEU A 862 -13.19 28.65 13.10
C LEU A 862 -12.21 29.82 12.96
N LYS A 863 -12.30 30.79 13.89
CA LYS A 863 -11.23 31.76 14.11
C LYS A 863 -10.02 30.99 14.67
N SER A 864 -8.98 30.91 13.86
CA SER A 864 -7.65 30.52 14.32
C SER A 864 -7.05 31.65 15.15
N ASP A 865 -7.09 31.53 16.46
CA ASP A 865 -6.28 32.36 17.34
C ASP A 865 -4.81 31.92 17.22
N LYS A 866 -4.04 32.76 16.51
CA LYS A 866 -2.57 32.77 16.62
C LYS A 866 -2.18 33.40 17.94
N THR A 867 -1.89 32.58 18.92
CA THR A 867 -1.16 33.05 20.12
C THR A 867 0.25 32.43 20.06
N GLN A 868 1.20 33.26 19.67
CA GLN A 868 2.64 33.00 19.82
C GLN A 868 2.98 32.96 21.30
N ILE A 869 3.43 31.82 21.79
CA ILE A 869 4.18 31.73 23.04
C ILE A 869 5.64 31.52 22.67
N LYS A 870 6.41 32.60 22.83
CA LYS A 870 7.89 32.56 22.92
C LYS A 870 8.25 31.87 24.23
N LEU A 871 8.89 30.72 24.18
CA LEU A 871 9.68 30.21 25.30
C LEU A 871 11.16 30.31 24.90
N LYS A 872 11.85 31.15 25.65
CA LYS A 872 13.30 31.13 25.80
C LYS A 872 13.68 29.89 26.61
N PHE A 873 14.52 29.04 26.07
CA PHE A 873 15.81 28.57 26.64
C PHE A 873 16.42 27.62 25.61
#